data_0f677f52d73eb0f03d11f0d4951b4845
#
_entry.id   0f677f52d73eb0f03d11f0d4951b4845
#
_cell.length_a   1.000
_cell.length_b   1.000
_cell.length_c   1.000
_cell.angle_alpha   90.00
_cell.angle_beta   90.00
_cell.angle_gamma   90.00
#
_symmetry.space_group_name_H-M   'P 1'
#
loop_
_entity.id
_entity.type
_entity.pdbx_description
1 polymer ?
#
loop_
_entity_poly.entity_id
_entity_poly.type
_entity_poly.pdbx_seq_one_letter_code
_entity_poly.pdbx_strand_id
1 'polypeptide(L)'
;MSWWWKSLFQKRTLDAQLSSEVRFHIEELTDANIAAGMSREEARRRAVLEFGGGEQIKEELRDVHRVRVIESAVANLKSAFRFIRKSPSFSMVIIVTLALGIGANSAVFSAIDAILLRPLPFPNGDQLMTIVERNPKINSPRAFVAPIRLEEWNRMNSTFQSISGYYTENVSETSGSLPEKWTRAWVAPRFLQVWGIPPALGRDFTPDELTFGGPAGVLISDRLWRQRFGANPNAIGQKLRIDGFAFSVVGVMPASFLFPVRDVDLWTPIAPDAPFCQNRNSTWFTAVGRLKPGITLAEARANMDTVQAQLAKAFPKPDADISPVIEPLKEVTVADSRRSLWLLFGAVSLLLLIACTNIVALLLARASQRQHEISVRYSLGASRGAIVAQLLTETMVLAIAGAALGLFLARSASKVFRMLASTLPRVEEIRLDWRIVLYALGCSLLVTLLCGLVPALRGTRRNLVGSLAQASRTQVSGRNPLQWLLVGVQVALAVTLLAAAGLLLRSFQALGKVSPGFTTAHILTFHINASWGESGDMNKLTQRIQGIQAALRTVPGVEDAAISATLPGVPNQYQTELKFTEGESDPEHKIIAESRFVSPSYFSTMRIPLLAGEMCREQPNLNHTMVNRSFANTFLPGSGVIGRHISLLGSTFVQTAEVRGVVADARESGLNREPGPVVYWCMSAPMPDPSYLVRTAMDPMALAETIRKKVHELEPNRSVFALSPLEAQIDDAFLENRLRTVLLAFFAGTAVALVCVGLYGTLSYAVSVRQREVGLRLALGALRGQIVKQFLLQGLVVTVLGCAVGWGLAAAFARFLSGMLYGVSPSDITTLGSVMLMMVTVAALASLIPAVRAARVDPMQVLREE
;
A
#
# COMPACT_ATOMS: atom_id res chain seq x y z
N MET A 1 -31.75 -15.66 -29.41
CA MET A 1 -31.24 -14.27 -29.29
C MET A 1 -31.95 -13.24 -30.19
N SER A 2 -32.69 -13.66 -31.23
CA SER A 2 -33.30 -12.75 -32.20
C SER A 2 -34.66 -12.12 -31.78
N TRP A 3 -35.41 -12.77 -30.88
CA TRP A 3 -36.76 -12.30 -30.49
C TRP A 3 -36.74 -11.11 -29.49
N TRP A 4 -35.70 -10.98 -28.69
CA TRP A 4 -35.51 -9.94 -27.69
C TRP A 4 -35.28 -8.54 -28.30
N TRP A 5 -34.61 -8.48 -29.43
CA TRP A 5 -34.35 -7.22 -30.16
C TRP A 5 -35.58 -6.69 -30.89
N LYS A 6 -36.46 -7.61 -31.38
CA LYS A 6 -37.70 -7.21 -32.07
C LYS A 6 -38.71 -6.56 -31.12
N SER A 7 -38.82 -7.01 -29.89
CA SER A 7 -39.77 -6.42 -28.90
C SER A 7 -39.37 -5.00 -28.43
N LEU A 8 -38.09 -4.63 -28.49
CA LEU A 8 -37.60 -3.27 -28.11
C LEU A 8 -37.85 -2.22 -29.22
N PHE A 9 -37.82 -2.59 -30.49
CA PHE A 9 -37.86 -1.62 -31.59
C PHE A 9 -39.19 -1.60 -32.36
N GLN A 10 -40.10 -2.56 -32.11
CA GLN A 10 -41.37 -2.68 -32.84
C GLN A 10 -42.61 -2.54 -31.97
N LYS A 11 -42.57 -1.62 -31.01
CA LYS A 11 -43.70 -1.33 -30.08
C LYS A 11 -45.02 -1.08 -30.81
N ARG A 12 -44.99 -0.32 -31.92
CA ARG A 12 -46.19 -0.02 -32.72
C ARG A 12 -46.77 -1.25 -33.43
N THR A 13 -45.96 -2.18 -33.84
CA THR A 13 -46.40 -3.44 -34.48
C THR A 13 -46.97 -4.41 -33.45
N LEU A 14 -46.40 -4.49 -32.22
CA LEU A 14 -46.91 -5.33 -31.14
C LEU A 14 -48.27 -4.81 -30.63
N ASP A 15 -48.41 -3.51 -30.43
CA ASP A 15 -49.66 -2.85 -30.05
C ASP A 15 -50.75 -3.02 -31.13
N ALA A 16 -50.37 -3.00 -32.40
CA ALA A 16 -51.27 -3.27 -33.52
C ALA A 16 -51.73 -4.72 -33.59
N GLN A 17 -50.82 -5.66 -33.32
CA GLN A 17 -51.12 -7.11 -33.26
C GLN A 17 -52.05 -7.44 -32.08
N LEU A 18 -51.75 -6.98 -30.87
CA LEU A 18 -52.61 -7.12 -29.67
C LEU A 18 -53.98 -6.49 -29.89
N SER A 19 -54.04 -5.33 -30.55
CA SER A 19 -55.31 -4.69 -30.87
C SER A 19 -56.14 -5.44 -31.94
N SER A 20 -55.47 -6.12 -32.87
CA SER A 20 -56.15 -6.99 -33.86
C SER A 20 -56.66 -8.28 -33.23
N GLU A 21 -55.91 -8.85 -32.29
CA GLU A 21 -56.26 -10.10 -31.55
C GLU A 21 -57.45 -9.86 -30.61
N VAL A 22 -57.44 -8.79 -29.86
CA VAL A 22 -58.59 -8.37 -29.00
C VAL A 22 -59.84 -8.10 -29.84
N ARG A 23 -59.67 -7.47 -31.03
CA ARG A 23 -60.78 -7.22 -31.96
C ARG A 23 -61.35 -8.49 -32.54
N PHE A 24 -60.49 -9.44 -32.92
CA PHE A 24 -60.88 -10.75 -33.43
C PHE A 24 -61.71 -11.53 -32.42
N HIS A 25 -61.31 -11.60 -31.15
CA HIS A 25 -62.04 -12.31 -30.11
C HIS A 25 -63.37 -11.60 -29.78
N ILE A 26 -63.46 -10.27 -29.81
CA ILE A 26 -64.73 -9.54 -29.63
C ILE A 26 -65.67 -9.81 -30.82
N GLU A 27 -65.12 -9.91 -32.05
CA GLU A 27 -65.91 -10.26 -33.23
C GLU A 27 -66.42 -11.71 -33.15
N GLU A 28 -65.59 -12.66 -32.74
CA GLU A 28 -65.95 -14.06 -32.58
C GLU A 28 -67.06 -14.25 -31.53
N LEU A 29 -66.95 -13.56 -30.39
CA LEU A 29 -68.02 -13.54 -29.36
C LEU A 29 -69.30 -12.85 -29.85
N THR A 30 -69.17 -11.84 -30.70
CA THR A 30 -70.29 -11.14 -31.32
C THR A 30 -71.04 -12.06 -32.26
N ASP A 31 -70.31 -12.78 -33.11
CA ASP A 31 -70.86 -13.73 -34.07
C ASP A 31 -71.51 -14.90 -33.36
N ALA A 32 -70.92 -15.43 -32.25
CA ALA A 32 -71.56 -16.46 -31.44
C ALA A 32 -72.84 -16.00 -30.79
N ASN A 33 -72.94 -14.76 -30.31
CA ASN A 33 -74.14 -14.16 -29.74
C ASN A 33 -75.22 -13.88 -30.82
N ILE A 34 -74.85 -13.56 -32.06
CA ILE A 34 -75.75 -13.41 -33.17
C ILE A 34 -76.33 -14.78 -33.54
N ALA A 35 -75.49 -15.85 -33.57
CA ALA A 35 -75.92 -17.22 -33.82
C ALA A 35 -76.92 -17.71 -32.75
N ALA A 36 -76.79 -17.19 -31.52
CA ALA A 36 -77.76 -17.42 -30.44
C ALA A 36 -79.04 -16.64 -30.48
N GLY A 37 -79.28 -15.84 -31.57
CA GLY A 37 -80.58 -15.13 -31.84
C GLY A 37 -80.61 -13.73 -31.33
N MET A 38 -79.53 -13.08 -31.03
CA MET A 38 -79.47 -11.69 -30.54
C MET A 38 -79.35 -10.69 -31.74
N SER A 39 -79.83 -9.53 -31.57
CA SER A 39 -79.62 -8.43 -32.53
C SER A 39 -78.15 -8.06 -32.58
N ARG A 40 -77.62 -7.63 -33.75
CA ARG A 40 -76.18 -7.30 -33.91
C ARG A 40 -75.68 -6.26 -32.91
N GLU A 41 -76.49 -5.31 -32.49
CA GLU A 41 -76.12 -4.27 -31.54
C GLU A 41 -76.05 -4.82 -30.11
N GLU A 42 -77.04 -5.65 -29.74
CA GLU A 42 -77.09 -6.33 -28.44
C GLU A 42 -75.99 -7.39 -28.26
N ALA A 43 -75.72 -8.19 -29.30
CA ALA A 43 -74.67 -9.15 -29.40
C ALA A 43 -73.32 -8.51 -29.19
N ARG A 44 -73.02 -7.39 -29.82
CA ARG A 44 -71.79 -6.65 -29.70
C ARG A 44 -71.62 -6.01 -28.30
N ARG A 45 -72.70 -5.47 -27.74
CA ARG A 45 -72.73 -4.89 -26.40
C ARG A 45 -72.44 -5.97 -25.35
N ARG A 46 -73.02 -7.14 -25.52
CA ARG A 46 -72.82 -8.27 -24.61
C ARG A 46 -71.42 -8.86 -24.76
N ALA A 47 -70.90 -9.02 -25.98
CA ALA A 47 -69.53 -9.48 -26.22
C ALA A 47 -68.46 -8.55 -25.59
N VAL A 48 -68.66 -7.22 -25.64
CA VAL A 48 -67.77 -6.26 -24.98
C VAL A 48 -67.86 -6.31 -23.46
N LEU A 49 -69.08 -6.55 -22.90
CA LEU A 49 -69.27 -6.73 -21.43
C LEU A 49 -68.71 -8.06 -20.92
N GLU A 50 -68.79 -9.13 -21.71
CA GLU A 50 -68.38 -10.47 -21.34
C GLU A 50 -66.85 -10.62 -21.51
N PHE A 51 -66.27 -9.96 -22.50
CA PHE A 51 -64.83 -9.90 -22.71
C PHE A 51 -64.06 -9.05 -21.66
N GLY A 52 -64.77 -8.13 -21.02
CA GLY A 52 -64.16 -7.19 -20.06
C GLY A 52 -63.49 -6.01 -20.73
N GLY A 53 -62.93 -5.08 -19.96
CA GLY A 53 -62.26 -3.86 -20.51
C GLY A 53 -61.08 -4.19 -21.37
N GLY A 54 -61.21 -4.02 -22.69
CA GLY A 54 -60.14 -4.36 -23.64
C GLY A 54 -58.77 -3.73 -23.38
N GLU A 55 -58.71 -2.61 -22.70
CA GLU A 55 -57.46 -1.99 -22.27
C GLU A 55 -56.87 -2.69 -21.02
N GLN A 56 -57.72 -3.27 -20.17
CA GLN A 56 -57.30 -4.04 -19.01
C GLN A 56 -56.64 -5.36 -19.41
N ILE A 57 -57.20 -6.05 -20.39
CA ILE A 57 -56.65 -7.31 -20.96
C ILE A 57 -55.37 -7.04 -21.75
N LYS A 58 -55.27 -5.92 -22.46
CA LYS A 58 -54.01 -5.50 -23.12
C LYS A 58 -52.92 -5.23 -22.10
N GLU A 59 -53.26 -4.71 -20.93
CA GLU A 59 -52.30 -4.44 -19.86
C GLU A 59 -51.87 -5.75 -19.16
N GLU A 60 -52.77 -6.71 -18.94
CA GLU A 60 -52.47 -8.05 -18.41
C GLU A 60 -51.61 -8.86 -19.37
N LEU A 61 -51.87 -8.81 -20.69
CA LEU A 61 -51.05 -9.45 -21.72
C LEU A 61 -49.63 -8.81 -21.83
N ARG A 62 -49.52 -7.50 -21.61
CA ARG A 62 -48.23 -6.82 -21.50
C ARG A 62 -47.45 -7.26 -20.27
N ASP A 63 -48.08 -7.54 -19.14
CA ASP A 63 -47.47 -8.04 -17.91
C ASP A 63 -46.88 -9.46 -18.08
N VAL A 64 -47.51 -10.32 -18.83
CA VAL A 64 -47.04 -11.68 -19.19
C VAL A 64 -45.78 -11.64 -20.05
N HIS A 65 -45.52 -10.61 -20.83
CA HIS A 65 -44.47 -10.56 -21.85
C HIS A 65 -43.16 -9.87 -21.41
N ARG A 66 -42.79 -9.77 -20.12
CA ARG A 66 -41.51 -9.19 -19.60
C ARG A 66 -41.11 -7.81 -20.17
N VAL A 67 -41.88 -7.21 -21.07
CA VAL A 67 -41.58 -5.92 -21.73
C VAL A 67 -41.67 -4.78 -20.71
N ARG A 68 -42.56 -4.89 -19.72
CA ARG A 68 -42.77 -3.88 -18.68
C ARG A 68 -41.54 -3.59 -17.81
N VAL A 69 -40.71 -4.59 -17.55
CA VAL A 69 -39.47 -4.39 -16.77
C VAL A 69 -38.47 -3.52 -17.50
N ILE A 70 -38.33 -3.72 -18.81
CA ILE A 70 -37.40 -2.94 -19.65
C ILE A 70 -37.93 -1.53 -19.89
N GLU A 71 -39.23 -1.41 -20.16
CA GLU A 71 -39.87 -0.10 -20.33
C GLU A 71 -39.81 0.74 -19.05
N SER A 72 -40.07 0.13 -17.88
CA SER A 72 -39.93 0.79 -16.58
C SER A 72 -38.49 1.18 -16.29
N ALA A 73 -37.51 0.32 -16.62
CA ALA A 73 -36.09 0.63 -16.45
C ALA A 73 -35.68 1.84 -17.33
N VAL A 74 -36.08 1.89 -18.59
CA VAL A 74 -35.80 3.03 -19.50
C VAL A 74 -36.50 4.30 -19.02
N ALA A 75 -37.75 4.22 -18.56
CA ALA A 75 -38.50 5.35 -18.01
C ALA A 75 -37.82 5.89 -16.73
N ASN A 76 -37.40 4.99 -15.84
CA ASN A 76 -36.64 5.32 -14.61
C ASN A 76 -35.29 5.97 -14.94
N LEU A 77 -34.58 5.48 -15.96
CA LEU A 77 -33.32 6.08 -16.41
C LEU A 77 -33.50 7.49 -16.96
N LYS A 78 -34.54 7.71 -17.81
CA LYS A 78 -34.89 9.06 -18.29
C LYS A 78 -35.27 9.98 -17.12
N SER A 79 -35.96 9.47 -16.12
CA SER A 79 -36.31 10.20 -14.90
C SER A 79 -35.10 10.60 -14.12
N ALA A 80 -34.11 9.70 -13.97
CA ALA A 80 -32.83 9.95 -13.28
C ALA A 80 -32.03 11.05 -14.00
N PHE A 81 -31.93 11.03 -15.32
CA PHE A 81 -31.25 12.10 -16.07
C PHE A 81 -31.98 13.46 -15.96
N ARG A 82 -33.30 13.47 -16.02
CA ARG A 82 -34.10 14.71 -15.79
C ARG A 82 -33.87 15.25 -14.37
N PHE A 83 -33.74 14.36 -13.39
CA PHE A 83 -33.44 14.69 -12.00
C PHE A 83 -32.10 15.41 -11.87
N ILE A 84 -31.02 14.88 -12.48
CA ILE A 84 -29.69 15.49 -12.47
C ILE A 84 -29.73 16.91 -13.04
N ARG A 85 -30.47 17.10 -14.16
CA ARG A 85 -30.61 18.44 -14.79
C ARG A 85 -31.43 19.44 -13.98
N LYS A 86 -32.47 18.97 -13.25
CA LYS A 86 -33.33 19.84 -12.42
C LYS A 86 -32.69 20.27 -11.10
N SER A 87 -31.68 19.49 -10.60
CA SER A 87 -31.01 19.76 -9.31
C SER A 87 -29.51 19.60 -9.45
N PRO A 88 -28.82 20.45 -10.20
CA PRO A 88 -27.41 20.28 -10.51
C PRO A 88 -26.53 20.35 -9.26
N SER A 89 -26.75 21.32 -8.37
CA SER A 89 -25.95 21.48 -7.15
C SER A 89 -26.03 20.25 -6.22
N PHE A 90 -27.22 19.71 -6.02
CA PHE A 90 -27.43 18.50 -5.22
C PHE A 90 -26.75 17.27 -5.83
N SER A 91 -26.96 17.06 -7.14
CA SER A 91 -26.35 15.94 -7.87
C SER A 91 -24.83 16.06 -7.88
N MET A 92 -24.27 17.26 -8.02
CA MET A 92 -22.83 17.51 -8.01
C MET A 92 -22.21 17.15 -6.65
N VAL A 93 -22.84 17.56 -5.54
CA VAL A 93 -22.34 17.19 -4.20
C VAL A 93 -22.30 15.68 -4.04
N ILE A 94 -23.34 14.94 -4.46
CA ILE A 94 -23.36 13.47 -4.38
C ILE A 94 -22.29 12.87 -5.29
N ILE A 95 -22.19 13.31 -6.54
CA ILE A 95 -21.21 12.79 -7.50
C ILE A 95 -19.77 13.01 -7.00
N VAL A 96 -19.46 14.23 -6.51
CA VAL A 96 -18.11 14.52 -5.97
C VAL A 96 -17.82 13.71 -4.72
N THR A 97 -18.79 13.59 -3.80
CA THR A 97 -18.66 12.76 -2.59
C THR A 97 -18.38 11.30 -2.94
N LEU A 98 -19.12 10.75 -3.92
CA LEU A 98 -18.92 9.37 -4.39
C LEU A 98 -17.62 9.23 -5.17
N ALA A 99 -17.25 10.22 -5.96
CA ALA A 99 -16.00 10.21 -6.70
C ALA A 99 -14.78 10.14 -5.76
N LEU A 100 -14.80 10.89 -4.66
CA LEU A 100 -13.77 10.83 -3.63
C LEU A 100 -13.75 9.46 -2.93
N GLY A 101 -14.91 8.94 -2.50
CA GLY A 101 -15.02 7.66 -1.79
C GLY A 101 -14.66 6.46 -2.68
N ILE A 102 -15.29 6.33 -3.85
CA ILE A 102 -15.06 5.21 -4.77
C ILE A 102 -13.67 5.35 -5.44
N GLY A 103 -13.24 6.57 -5.78
CA GLY A 103 -11.95 6.83 -6.39
C GLY A 103 -10.78 6.48 -5.48
N ALA A 104 -10.81 6.92 -4.22
CA ALA A 104 -9.81 6.56 -3.23
C ALA A 104 -9.76 5.04 -2.99
N ASN A 105 -10.93 4.40 -2.84
CA ASN A 105 -11.04 2.94 -2.70
C ASN A 105 -10.46 2.22 -3.91
N SER A 106 -10.79 2.65 -5.13
CA SER A 106 -10.30 2.04 -6.37
C SER A 106 -8.78 2.22 -6.54
N ALA A 107 -8.23 3.37 -6.13
CA ALA A 107 -6.79 3.63 -6.19
C ALA A 107 -6.02 2.71 -5.22
N VAL A 108 -6.46 2.60 -3.96
CA VAL A 108 -5.83 1.71 -2.98
C VAL A 108 -6.05 0.24 -3.34
N PHE A 109 -7.25 -0.13 -3.81
CA PHE A 109 -7.53 -1.48 -4.28
C PHE A 109 -6.65 -1.87 -5.48
N SER A 110 -6.31 -0.92 -6.37
CA SER A 110 -5.40 -1.22 -7.49
C SER A 110 -3.99 -1.60 -6.99
N ALA A 111 -3.51 -0.99 -5.90
CA ALA A 111 -2.25 -1.37 -5.28
C ALA A 111 -2.36 -2.75 -4.59
N ILE A 112 -3.45 -3.01 -3.88
CA ILE A 112 -3.71 -4.33 -3.26
C ILE A 112 -3.81 -5.43 -4.32
N ASP A 113 -4.56 -5.19 -5.40
CA ASP A 113 -4.68 -6.17 -6.48
C ASP A 113 -3.32 -6.48 -7.10
N ALA A 114 -2.54 -5.44 -7.46
CA ALA A 114 -1.24 -5.60 -8.07
C ALA A 114 -0.22 -6.30 -7.15
N ILE A 115 -0.15 -5.90 -5.87
CA ILE A 115 0.88 -6.35 -4.95
C ILE A 115 0.46 -7.65 -4.24
N LEU A 116 -0.76 -7.71 -3.68
CA LEU A 116 -1.18 -8.80 -2.80
C LEU A 116 -1.99 -9.89 -3.51
N LEU A 117 -2.90 -9.53 -4.44
CA LEU A 117 -3.86 -10.49 -5.00
C LEU A 117 -3.34 -11.18 -6.26
N ARG A 118 -2.72 -10.43 -7.18
CA ARG A 118 -2.22 -11.03 -8.42
C ARG A 118 -1.15 -12.08 -8.16
N PRO A 119 -1.15 -13.19 -8.91
CA PRO A 119 -0.02 -14.11 -8.91
C PRO A 119 1.26 -13.37 -9.34
N LEU A 120 2.42 -13.95 -9.05
CA LEU A 120 3.69 -13.44 -9.57
C LEU A 120 3.67 -13.46 -11.11
N PRO A 121 4.33 -12.52 -11.79
CA PRO A 121 4.32 -12.40 -13.25
C PRO A 121 5.18 -13.50 -13.95
N PHE A 122 5.19 -14.69 -13.38
CA PHE A 122 5.94 -15.84 -13.84
C PHE A 122 5.00 -17.02 -14.13
N PRO A 123 5.31 -17.87 -15.13
CA PRO A 123 4.55 -19.08 -15.35
C PRO A 123 4.46 -19.92 -14.09
N ASN A 124 3.24 -20.31 -13.68
CA ASN A 124 2.98 -21.04 -12.44
C ASN A 124 3.69 -20.44 -11.20
N GLY A 125 3.57 -19.12 -11.03
CA GLY A 125 4.27 -18.36 -9.97
C GLY A 125 4.01 -18.86 -8.56
N ASP A 126 2.90 -19.52 -8.31
CA ASP A 126 2.55 -20.12 -7.00
C ASP A 126 3.46 -21.33 -6.64
N GLN A 127 4.17 -21.91 -7.62
CA GLN A 127 5.17 -22.97 -7.38
C GLN A 127 6.55 -22.43 -6.99
N LEU A 128 6.75 -21.09 -7.03
CA LEU A 128 8.02 -20.47 -6.68
C LEU A 128 8.15 -20.31 -5.16
N MET A 129 9.22 -20.88 -4.62
CA MET A 129 9.54 -20.87 -3.19
C MET A 129 10.87 -20.20 -2.96
N THR A 130 10.97 -19.37 -1.93
CA THR A 130 12.24 -18.92 -1.38
C THR A 130 12.73 -19.97 -0.40
N ILE A 131 14.01 -20.27 -0.45
CA ILE A 131 14.65 -21.21 0.46
C ILE A 131 15.75 -20.44 1.19
N VAL A 132 15.69 -20.42 2.52
CA VAL A 132 16.66 -19.73 3.35
C VAL A 132 17.17 -20.70 4.42
N GLU A 133 18.40 -20.49 4.86
CA GLU A 133 18.97 -21.22 5.98
C GLU A 133 18.58 -20.54 7.28
N ARG A 134 18.15 -21.34 8.24
CA ARG A 134 17.95 -20.91 9.61
C ARG A 134 18.93 -21.67 10.50
N ASN A 135 19.73 -20.94 11.23
CA ASN A 135 20.46 -21.51 12.34
C ASN A 135 19.72 -21.19 13.64
N PRO A 136 19.10 -22.18 14.32
CA PRO A 136 18.35 -21.94 15.56
C PRO A 136 19.22 -21.43 16.70
N LYS A 137 20.54 -21.59 16.61
CA LYS A 137 21.51 -21.09 17.60
C LYS A 137 21.80 -19.61 17.42
N ILE A 138 21.62 -19.06 16.20
CA ILE A 138 21.76 -17.65 15.91
C ILE A 138 20.36 -17.13 15.67
N ASN A 139 19.90 -16.15 16.42
CA ASN A 139 18.54 -15.61 16.26
C ASN A 139 18.40 -14.71 15.00
N SER A 140 19.04 -15.14 13.90
CA SER A 140 18.90 -14.52 12.59
C SER A 140 17.73 -15.16 11.86
N PRO A 141 16.64 -14.42 11.56
CA PRO A 141 15.44 -15.01 10.98
C PRO A 141 15.62 -15.50 9.54
N ARG A 142 16.64 -15.03 8.82
CA ARG A 142 16.91 -15.37 7.40
C ARG A 142 18.40 -15.30 7.13
N ALA A 143 19.02 -16.40 6.82
CA ALA A 143 20.40 -16.46 6.35
C ALA A 143 20.45 -16.80 4.86
N PHE A 144 21.46 -16.29 4.17
CA PHE A 144 21.80 -16.68 2.81
C PHE A 144 22.25 -18.15 2.77
N VAL A 145 22.23 -18.74 1.59
CA VAL A 145 22.61 -20.16 1.33
C VAL A 145 24.04 -20.21 0.76
N ALA A 146 24.81 -21.18 1.19
CA ALA A 146 26.12 -21.46 0.57
C ALA A 146 25.91 -22.05 -0.84
N PRO A 147 26.64 -21.59 -1.87
CA PRO A 147 26.50 -22.11 -3.24
C PRO A 147 26.65 -23.64 -3.37
N ILE A 148 27.60 -24.24 -2.67
CA ILE A 148 27.80 -25.69 -2.67
C ILE A 148 26.57 -26.45 -2.14
N ARG A 149 25.94 -25.96 -1.10
CA ARG A 149 24.75 -26.57 -0.49
C ARG A 149 23.55 -26.50 -1.44
N LEU A 150 23.43 -25.43 -2.20
CA LEU A 150 22.39 -25.28 -3.22
C LEU A 150 22.46 -26.38 -4.30
N GLU A 151 23.68 -26.72 -4.75
CA GLU A 151 23.87 -27.80 -5.72
C GLU A 151 23.57 -29.18 -5.14
N GLU A 152 23.91 -29.40 -3.87
CA GLU A 152 23.58 -30.63 -3.17
C GLU A 152 22.08 -30.78 -2.95
N TRP A 153 21.41 -29.72 -2.54
CA TRP A 153 19.94 -29.71 -2.46
C TRP A 153 19.30 -30.07 -3.81
N ASN A 154 19.79 -29.51 -4.92
CA ASN A 154 19.29 -29.87 -6.24
C ASN A 154 19.42 -31.35 -6.55
N ARG A 155 20.58 -31.93 -6.22
CA ARG A 155 20.87 -33.34 -6.51
C ARG A 155 20.05 -34.30 -5.65
N MET A 156 19.81 -33.96 -4.38
CA MET A 156 19.26 -34.87 -3.38
C MET A 156 17.76 -34.74 -3.19
N ASN A 157 17.16 -33.59 -3.55
CA ASN A 157 15.72 -33.38 -3.38
C ASN A 157 14.89 -34.12 -4.43
N SER A 158 13.65 -34.47 -4.07
CA SER A 158 12.68 -35.10 -4.98
C SER A 158 11.45 -34.21 -5.29
N THR A 159 11.28 -33.11 -4.56
CA THR A 159 10.06 -32.27 -4.55
C THR A 159 10.18 -31.02 -5.41
N PHE A 160 11.38 -30.51 -5.63
CA PHE A 160 11.63 -29.38 -6.52
C PHE A 160 11.93 -29.86 -7.95
N GLN A 161 11.44 -29.12 -8.91
CA GLN A 161 11.82 -29.28 -10.32
C GLN A 161 13.26 -28.78 -10.53
N SER A 162 13.58 -27.63 -9.95
CA SER A 162 14.90 -27.02 -9.93
C SER A 162 15.01 -26.02 -8.80
N ILE A 163 16.20 -25.91 -8.21
CA ILE A 163 16.59 -24.87 -7.26
C ILE A 163 17.74 -24.09 -7.88
N SER A 164 17.71 -22.78 -7.77
CA SER A 164 18.79 -21.89 -8.19
C SER A 164 18.99 -20.79 -7.16
N GLY A 165 20.06 -20.04 -7.29
CA GLY A 165 20.35 -18.94 -6.40
C GLY A 165 20.81 -17.70 -7.15
N TYR A 166 20.78 -16.58 -6.48
CA TYR A 166 21.28 -15.32 -7.01
C TYR A 166 21.92 -14.46 -5.92
N TYR A 167 22.80 -13.57 -6.36
CA TYR A 167 23.37 -12.51 -5.53
C TYR A 167 23.48 -11.26 -6.39
N THR A 168 23.14 -10.11 -5.84
CA THR A 168 23.20 -8.82 -6.55
C THR A 168 24.34 -7.97 -6.02
N GLU A 169 25.08 -7.35 -6.93
CA GLU A 169 26.10 -6.38 -6.62
C GLU A 169 26.13 -5.26 -7.66
N ASN A 170 26.83 -4.17 -7.35
CA ASN A 170 27.09 -3.11 -8.29
C ASN A 170 28.40 -3.39 -9.04
N VAL A 171 28.45 -3.07 -10.31
CA VAL A 171 29.62 -3.24 -11.18
C VAL A 171 29.89 -1.97 -11.96
N SER A 172 31.14 -1.80 -12.40
CA SER A 172 31.52 -0.67 -13.25
C SER A 172 31.61 -1.11 -14.71
N GLU A 173 30.83 -0.47 -15.57
CA GLU A 173 31.01 -0.57 -17.01
C GLU A 173 32.09 0.43 -17.43
N THR A 174 33.12 -0.01 -18.15
CA THR A 174 34.32 0.75 -18.42
C THR A 174 34.63 0.91 -19.93
N SER A 175 33.66 0.66 -20.80
CA SER A 175 33.82 0.85 -22.24
C SER A 175 33.67 2.35 -22.67
N GLY A 176 33.04 3.15 -21.79
CA GLY A 176 32.84 4.59 -22.00
C GLY A 176 34.00 5.46 -21.51
N SER A 177 33.86 6.78 -21.62
CA SER A 177 34.85 7.78 -21.13
C SER A 177 34.87 7.87 -19.59
N LEU A 178 33.75 7.62 -18.97
CA LEU A 178 33.60 7.54 -17.50
C LEU A 178 32.95 6.22 -17.15
N PRO A 179 33.39 5.56 -16.06
CA PRO A 179 32.79 4.33 -15.59
C PRO A 179 31.33 4.56 -15.17
N GLU A 180 30.41 3.73 -15.69
CA GLU A 180 29.01 3.75 -15.33
C GLU A 180 28.71 2.65 -14.31
N LYS A 181 27.88 2.97 -13.32
CA LYS A 181 27.38 1.97 -12.36
C LYS A 181 26.25 1.16 -12.99
N TRP A 182 26.43 -0.15 -13.06
CA TRP A 182 25.38 -1.10 -13.41
C TRP A 182 25.11 -2.06 -12.25
N THR A 183 23.88 -2.61 -12.21
CA THR A 183 23.50 -3.63 -11.23
C THR A 183 23.60 -5.00 -11.87
N ARG A 184 24.51 -5.84 -11.35
CA ARG A 184 24.73 -7.22 -11.76
C ARG A 184 24.04 -8.18 -10.83
N ALA A 185 23.38 -9.21 -11.37
CA ALA A 185 22.97 -10.40 -10.65
C ALA A 185 23.88 -11.58 -11.04
N TRP A 186 24.62 -12.11 -10.07
CA TRP A 186 25.20 -13.43 -10.18
C TRP A 186 24.11 -14.46 -10.08
N VAL A 187 24.07 -15.43 -11.00
CA VAL A 187 23.02 -16.44 -11.07
C VAL A 187 23.63 -17.84 -11.09
N ALA A 188 23.10 -18.72 -10.25
CA ALA A 188 23.49 -20.12 -10.23
C ALA A 188 22.90 -20.87 -11.45
N PRO A 189 23.41 -22.07 -11.78
CA PRO A 189 22.83 -22.91 -12.81
C PRO A 189 21.31 -23.08 -12.65
N ARG A 190 20.63 -23.33 -13.77
CA ARG A 190 19.16 -23.53 -13.82
C ARG A 190 18.32 -22.28 -13.47
N PHE A 191 18.96 -21.09 -13.37
CA PHE A 191 18.26 -19.86 -12.98
C PHE A 191 17.04 -19.58 -13.87
N LEU A 192 17.17 -19.52 -15.17
CA LEU A 192 16.04 -19.25 -16.07
C LEU A 192 15.00 -20.37 -16.07
N GLN A 193 15.42 -21.62 -15.79
CA GLN A 193 14.50 -22.76 -15.66
C GLN A 193 13.60 -22.61 -14.42
N VAL A 194 14.14 -22.11 -13.30
CA VAL A 194 13.32 -21.81 -12.11
C VAL A 194 12.25 -20.77 -12.43
N TRP A 195 12.59 -19.74 -13.18
CA TRP A 195 11.62 -18.67 -13.55
C TRP A 195 10.69 -19.09 -14.68
N GLY A 196 11.09 -20.03 -15.54
CA GLY A 196 10.31 -20.45 -16.70
C GLY A 196 10.19 -19.36 -17.77
N ILE A 197 11.17 -18.46 -17.84
CA ILE A 197 11.20 -17.35 -18.79
C ILE A 197 12.49 -17.44 -19.61
N PRO A 198 12.41 -17.73 -20.91
CA PRO A 198 13.57 -17.70 -21.80
C PRO A 198 13.96 -16.23 -22.14
N PRO A 199 15.18 -16.00 -22.59
CA PRO A 199 15.58 -14.72 -23.18
C PRO A 199 14.67 -14.36 -24.36
N ALA A 200 14.37 -13.07 -24.50
CA ALA A 200 13.59 -12.55 -25.63
C ALA A 200 14.40 -12.55 -26.93
N LEU A 201 15.73 -12.45 -26.82
CA LEU A 201 16.67 -12.51 -27.92
C LEU A 201 17.92 -13.28 -27.47
N GLY A 202 18.52 -14.08 -28.34
CA GLY A 202 19.71 -14.88 -28.02
C GLY A 202 19.37 -16.19 -27.30
N ARG A 203 20.20 -16.60 -26.33
CA ARG A 203 20.13 -17.91 -25.64
C ARG A 203 20.43 -17.77 -24.14
N ASP A 204 20.15 -18.85 -23.40
CA ASP A 204 20.61 -19.05 -22.03
C ASP A 204 22.09 -19.41 -21.98
N PHE A 205 22.68 -19.45 -20.79
CA PHE A 205 24.07 -19.85 -20.56
C PHE A 205 24.31 -21.31 -20.97
N THR A 206 25.46 -21.55 -21.58
CA THR A 206 25.90 -22.91 -21.92
C THR A 206 26.58 -23.57 -20.70
N PRO A 207 26.70 -24.91 -20.68
CA PRO A 207 27.46 -25.58 -19.62
C PRO A 207 28.89 -25.09 -19.46
N ASP A 208 29.58 -24.76 -20.56
CA ASP A 208 30.94 -24.22 -20.52
C ASP A 208 31.03 -22.85 -19.85
N GLU A 209 30.01 -22.00 -20.02
CA GLU A 209 29.90 -20.69 -19.34
C GLU A 209 29.58 -20.81 -17.85
N LEU A 210 29.14 -22.00 -17.41
CA LEU A 210 28.84 -22.35 -16.00
C LEU A 210 30.02 -23.05 -15.32
N THR A 211 31.19 -23.16 -15.97
CA THR A 211 32.40 -23.80 -15.45
C THR A 211 33.41 -22.72 -15.07
N PHE A 212 34.17 -22.94 -14.00
CA PHE A 212 35.18 -21.99 -13.56
C PHE A 212 36.28 -21.80 -14.62
N GLY A 213 36.54 -20.56 -15.01
CA GLY A 213 37.46 -20.23 -16.10
C GLY A 213 36.89 -20.38 -17.52
N GLY A 214 35.61 -20.73 -17.64
CA GLY A 214 34.90 -20.81 -18.90
C GLY A 214 34.68 -19.46 -19.57
N PRO A 215 34.03 -19.43 -20.77
CA PRO A 215 33.73 -18.20 -21.50
C PRO A 215 32.84 -17.26 -20.70
N ALA A 216 33.17 -15.99 -20.65
CA ALA A 216 32.38 -15.00 -19.90
C ALA A 216 31.15 -14.52 -20.71
N GLY A 217 30.02 -15.16 -20.48
CA GLY A 217 28.72 -14.79 -21.03
C GLY A 217 27.96 -13.84 -20.14
N VAL A 218 27.11 -12.96 -20.72
CA VAL A 218 26.23 -12.07 -19.97
C VAL A 218 24.86 -11.95 -20.64
N LEU A 219 23.80 -12.05 -19.84
CA LEU A 219 22.45 -11.66 -20.24
C LEU A 219 22.23 -10.19 -19.84
N ILE A 220 21.60 -9.41 -20.71
CA ILE A 220 21.31 -8.00 -20.45
C ILE A 220 19.80 -7.74 -20.33
N SER A 221 19.43 -6.71 -19.60
CA SER A 221 18.02 -6.30 -19.48
C SER A 221 17.53 -5.61 -20.76
N ASP A 222 16.22 -5.66 -21.01
CA ASP A 222 15.58 -4.91 -22.10
C ASP A 222 15.86 -3.41 -21.98
N ARG A 223 15.91 -2.88 -20.74
CA ARG A 223 16.27 -1.49 -20.48
C ARG A 223 17.68 -1.15 -21.01
N LEU A 224 18.67 -1.95 -20.62
CA LEU A 224 20.06 -1.74 -21.04
C LEU A 224 20.21 -1.93 -22.55
N TRP A 225 19.55 -2.93 -23.13
CA TRP A 225 19.54 -3.17 -24.57
C TRP A 225 19.00 -1.96 -25.36
N ARG A 226 17.92 -1.33 -24.89
CA ARG A 226 17.36 -0.13 -25.53
C ARG A 226 18.25 1.09 -25.36
N GLN A 227 18.75 1.30 -24.15
CA GLN A 227 19.54 2.50 -23.81
C GLN A 227 20.93 2.47 -24.45
N ARG A 228 21.63 1.34 -24.39
CA ARG A 228 23.00 1.23 -24.84
C ARG A 228 23.14 0.80 -26.31
N PHE A 229 22.25 -0.07 -26.76
CA PHE A 229 22.31 -0.70 -28.08
C PHE A 229 21.18 -0.24 -29.03
N GLY A 230 20.34 0.74 -28.62
CA GLY A 230 19.26 1.25 -29.47
C GLY A 230 18.23 0.17 -29.88
N ALA A 231 18.08 -0.87 -29.08
CA ALA A 231 17.25 -2.05 -29.39
C ALA A 231 17.70 -2.83 -30.66
N ASN A 232 19.00 -2.78 -30.99
CA ASN A 232 19.57 -3.46 -32.15
C ASN A 232 19.79 -4.95 -31.83
N PRO A 233 19.27 -5.91 -32.64
CA PRO A 233 19.51 -7.35 -32.46
C PRO A 233 21.00 -7.76 -32.54
N ASN A 234 21.84 -6.98 -33.23
CA ASN A 234 23.28 -7.18 -33.34
C ASN A 234 24.03 -6.91 -32.01
N ALA A 235 23.31 -6.61 -30.91
CA ALA A 235 23.90 -6.57 -29.58
C ALA A 235 24.43 -7.93 -29.13
N ILE A 236 23.82 -9.04 -29.62
CA ILE A 236 24.30 -10.40 -29.36
C ILE A 236 25.69 -10.59 -29.92
N GLY A 237 26.62 -11.12 -29.10
CA GLY A 237 28.02 -11.32 -29.42
C GLY A 237 28.92 -10.10 -29.20
N GLN A 238 28.33 -8.92 -28.94
CA GLN A 238 29.15 -7.72 -28.58
C GLN A 238 29.77 -7.90 -27.20
N LYS A 239 30.94 -7.28 -27.01
CA LYS A 239 31.67 -7.36 -25.75
C LYS A 239 31.41 -6.13 -24.90
N LEU A 240 31.08 -6.37 -23.64
CA LEU A 240 30.97 -5.35 -22.57
C LEU A 240 32.17 -5.47 -21.64
N ARG A 241 32.72 -4.36 -21.22
CA ARG A 241 33.76 -4.32 -20.19
C ARG A 241 33.15 -4.06 -18.82
N ILE A 242 33.17 -5.07 -17.99
CA ILE A 242 32.57 -5.03 -16.63
C ILE A 242 33.69 -5.31 -15.65
N ASP A 243 33.98 -4.37 -14.75
CA ASP A 243 35.08 -4.42 -13.78
C ASP A 243 36.46 -4.80 -14.42
N GLY A 244 36.69 -4.33 -15.63
CA GLY A 244 37.93 -4.60 -16.41
C GLY A 244 37.91 -5.92 -17.19
N PHE A 245 36.91 -6.82 -16.98
CA PHE A 245 36.76 -8.07 -17.71
C PHE A 245 35.85 -7.91 -18.91
N ALA A 246 36.11 -8.65 -19.98
CA ALA A 246 35.28 -8.64 -21.18
C ALA A 246 34.25 -9.74 -21.16
N PHE A 247 32.98 -9.40 -21.17
CA PHE A 247 31.83 -10.32 -21.23
C PHE A 247 31.18 -10.22 -22.63
N SER A 248 30.79 -11.37 -23.18
CA SER A 248 30.03 -11.43 -24.44
C SER A 248 28.55 -11.44 -24.16
N VAL A 249 27.78 -10.56 -24.79
CA VAL A 249 26.30 -10.56 -24.68
C VAL A 249 25.74 -11.80 -25.34
N VAL A 250 25.13 -12.72 -24.57
CA VAL A 250 24.59 -13.99 -25.06
C VAL A 250 23.08 -13.95 -25.24
N GLY A 251 22.40 -13.01 -24.56
CA GLY A 251 20.97 -12.83 -24.72
C GLY A 251 20.45 -11.56 -24.07
N VAL A 252 19.19 -11.25 -24.38
CA VAL A 252 18.43 -10.10 -23.84
C VAL A 252 17.21 -10.65 -23.12
N MET A 253 17.03 -10.28 -21.87
CA MET A 253 15.87 -10.67 -21.09
C MET A 253 14.62 -9.86 -21.48
N PRO A 254 13.41 -10.45 -21.39
CA PRO A 254 12.17 -9.72 -21.65
C PRO A 254 12.00 -8.51 -20.73
N ALA A 255 11.33 -7.45 -21.20
CA ALA A 255 11.04 -6.24 -20.42
C ALA A 255 10.20 -6.51 -19.15
N SER A 256 9.49 -7.63 -19.10
CA SER A 256 8.73 -8.06 -17.93
C SER A 256 9.58 -8.73 -16.85
N PHE A 257 10.82 -9.11 -17.14
CA PHE A 257 11.71 -9.79 -16.20
C PHE A 257 12.50 -8.78 -15.36
N LEU A 258 11.91 -8.36 -14.25
CA LEU A 258 12.48 -7.38 -13.31
C LEU A 258 12.94 -8.06 -12.02
N PHE A 259 13.74 -9.10 -12.14
CA PHE A 259 14.19 -9.91 -11.01
C PHE A 259 15.71 -10.17 -11.07
N PRO A 260 16.41 -10.23 -9.94
CA PRO A 260 15.95 -10.21 -8.53
C PRO A 260 15.56 -8.83 -7.99
N VAL A 261 16.11 -7.77 -8.57
CA VAL A 261 15.75 -6.38 -8.23
C VAL A 261 15.32 -5.64 -9.50
N ARG A 262 14.53 -4.58 -9.34
CA ARG A 262 13.91 -3.86 -10.45
C ARG A 262 14.92 -3.23 -11.44
N ASP A 263 16.05 -2.82 -10.93
CA ASP A 263 17.10 -2.08 -11.67
C ASP A 263 18.27 -2.95 -12.11
N VAL A 264 18.13 -4.29 -12.11
CA VAL A 264 19.12 -5.19 -12.68
C VAL A 264 19.37 -4.84 -14.13
N ASP A 265 20.66 -4.62 -14.46
CA ASP A 265 21.12 -4.34 -15.81
C ASP A 265 21.58 -5.60 -16.54
N LEU A 266 22.17 -6.52 -15.77
CA LEU A 266 22.79 -7.72 -16.36
C LEU A 266 22.79 -8.90 -15.39
N TRP A 267 22.81 -10.11 -15.95
CA TRP A 267 22.97 -11.38 -15.24
C TRP A 267 24.22 -12.08 -15.75
N THR A 268 25.07 -12.53 -14.84
CA THR A 268 26.28 -13.30 -15.15
C THR A 268 26.19 -14.65 -14.44
N PRO A 269 26.62 -15.75 -15.09
CA PRO A 269 26.58 -17.05 -14.46
C PRO A 269 27.68 -17.15 -13.40
N ILE A 270 27.41 -17.90 -12.32
CA ILE A 270 28.43 -18.33 -11.38
C ILE A 270 28.75 -19.78 -11.65
N ALA A 271 30.03 -20.11 -11.59
CA ALA A 271 30.55 -21.44 -11.72
C ALA A 271 30.50 -22.14 -10.35
N PRO A 272 29.70 -23.19 -10.14
CA PRO A 272 29.60 -23.88 -8.85
C PRO A 272 30.92 -24.52 -8.41
N ASP A 273 31.78 -24.88 -9.35
CA ASP A 273 33.11 -25.47 -9.14
C ASP A 273 34.19 -24.45 -8.77
N ALA A 274 33.86 -23.15 -8.74
CA ALA A 274 34.79 -22.13 -8.30
C ALA A 274 35.22 -22.32 -6.84
N PRO A 275 36.50 -22.12 -6.49
CA PRO A 275 37.02 -22.36 -5.13
C PRO A 275 36.22 -21.62 -4.04
N PHE A 276 35.81 -20.38 -4.30
CA PHE A 276 35.03 -19.58 -3.35
C PHE A 276 33.56 -20.07 -3.18
N CYS A 277 33.06 -20.85 -4.13
CA CYS A 277 31.73 -21.51 -4.01
C CYS A 277 31.76 -22.79 -3.18
N GLN A 278 32.94 -23.37 -2.96
CA GLN A 278 33.11 -24.66 -2.25
C GLN A 278 33.08 -24.50 -0.74
N ASN A 279 33.17 -23.30 -0.19
CA ASN A 279 33.14 -23.05 1.23
C ASN A 279 31.71 -23.10 1.78
N ARG A 280 31.39 -24.11 2.59
CA ARG A 280 30.10 -24.33 3.24
C ARG A 280 29.71 -23.27 4.25
N ASN A 281 30.66 -22.57 4.85
CA ASN A 281 30.44 -21.52 5.82
C ASN A 281 30.23 -20.15 5.14
N SER A 282 30.49 -20.05 3.85
CA SER A 282 30.32 -18.82 3.07
C SER A 282 28.92 -18.75 2.46
N THR A 283 27.99 -18.18 3.20
CA THR A 283 26.58 -18.05 2.81
C THR A 283 26.31 -16.66 2.23
N TRP A 284 25.93 -16.57 0.96
CA TRP A 284 25.70 -15.28 0.28
C TRP A 284 24.66 -15.33 -0.84
N PHE A 285 24.19 -16.54 -1.23
CA PHE A 285 23.11 -16.65 -2.21
C PHE A 285 21.73 -16.61 -1.57
N THR A 286 20.82 -15.89 -2.21
CA THR A 286 19.38 -16.08 -2.00
C THR A 286 18.91 -17.22 -2.89
N ALA A 287 18.40 -18.29 -2.31
CA ALA A 287 17.93 -19.45 -3.06
C ALA A 287 16.44 -19.36 -3.37
N VAL A 288 16.10 -19.74 -4.61
CA VAL A 288 14.72 -19.85 -5.11
C VAL A 288 14.56 -21.20 -5.80
N GLY A 289 13.46 -21.89 -5.52
CA GLY A 289 13.14 -23.18 -6.12
C GLY A 289 11.75 -23.20 -6.73
N ARG A 290 11.57 -24.02 -7.75
CA ARG A 290 10.27 -24.32 -8.34
C ARG A 290 9.82 -25.70 -7.90
N LEU A 291 8.68 -25.80 -7.24
CA LEU A 291 8.07 -27.08 -6.89
C LEU A 291 7.60 -27.84 -8.13
N LYS A 292 7.67 -29.17 -8.07
CA LYS A 292 7.04 -30.03 -9.07
C LYS A 292 5.52 -29.89 -9.02
N PRO A 293 4.81 -30.06 -10.13
CA PRO A 293 3.36 -30.02 -10.14
C PRO A 293 2.74 -31.01 -9.13
N GLY A 294 1.78 -30.55 -8.35
CA GLY A 294 1.07 -31.38 -7.36
C GLY A 294 1.76 -31.56 -6.01
N ILE A 295 2.98 -31.08 -5.83
CA ILE A 295 3.69 -31.13 -4.54
C ILE A 295 3.22 -29.99 -3.64
N THR A 296 2.87 -30.33 -2.41
CA THR A 296 2.50 -29.38 -1.37
C THR A 296 3.72 -28.78 -0.66
N LEU A 297 3.54 -27.62 -0.05
CA LEU A 297 4.59 -26.98 0.75
C LEU A 297 5.05 -27.86 1.93
N ALA A 298 4.13 -28.63 2.54
CA ALA A 298 4.45 -29.53 3.65
C ALA A 298 5.34 -30.68 3.20
N GLU A 299 5.07 -31.28 2.05
CA GLU A 299 5.89 -32.33 1.45
C GLU A 299 7.29 -31.81 1.09
N ALA A 300 7.35 -30.59 0.51
CA ALA A 300 8.62 -29.97 0.17
C ALA A 300 9.49 -29.73 1.42
N ARG A 301 8.90 -29.23 2.51
CA ARG A 301 9.59 -29.06 3.79
C ARG A 301 10.12 -30.37 4.35
N ALA A 302 9.27 -31.39 4.46
CA ALA A 302 9.67 -32.71 4.97
C ALA A 302 10.79 -33.34 4.14
N ASN A 303 10.76 -33.22 2.81
CA ASN A 303 11.82 -33.71 1.94
C ASN A 303 13.14 -32.95 2.17
N MET A 304 13.10 -31.60 2.21
CA MET A 304 14.30 -30.79 2.43
C MET A 304 14.88 -30.96 3.82
N ASP A 305 14.06 -31.18 4.85
CA ASP A 305 14.52 -31.51 6.20
C ASP A 305 15.27 -32.86 6.19
N THR A 306 14.77 -33.84 5.43
CA THR A 306 15.44 -35.14 5.25
C THR A 306 16.77 -34.97 4.53
N VAL A 307 16.82 -34.19 3.46
CA VAL A 307 18.06 -33.88 2.72
C VAL A 307 19.07 -33.19 3.63
N GLN A 308 18.63 -32.20 4.39
CA GLN A 308 19.53 -31.48 5.31
C GLN A 308 20.04 -32.35 6.45
N ALA A 309 19.22 -33.26 6.97
CA ALA A 309 19.65 -34.22 7.99
C ALA A 309 20.73 -35.18 7.45
N GLN A 310 20.70 -35.52 6.16
CA GLN A 310 21.77 -36.32 5.53
C GLN A 310 23.05 -35.49 5.37
N LEU A 311 22.93 -34.20 4.95
CA LEU A 311 24.09 -33.30 4.87
C LEU A 311 24.72 -33.04 6.25
N ALA A 312 23.90 -32.86 7.28
CA ALA A 312 24.36 -32.69 8.64
C ALA A 312 25.18 -33.90 9.17
N LYS A 313 24.83 -35.12 8.75
CA LYS A 313 25.61 -36.31 9.04
C LYS A 313 26.93 -36.36 8.27
N ALA A 314 26.92 -35.97 7.00
CA ALA A 314 28.09 -35.93 6.15
C ALA A 314 29.07 -34.80 6.54
N PHE A 315 28.54 -33.67 7.00
CA PHE A 315 29.30 -32.46 7.35
C PHE A 315 28.90 -31.92 8.74
N PRO A 316 29.28 -32.61 9.84
CA PRO A 316 28.76 -32.31 11.18
C PRO A 316 29.10 -30.91 11.71
N LYS A 317 30.20 -30.29 11.29
CA LYS A 317 30.57 -28.94 11.74
C LYS A 317 29.83 -27.83 11.02
N PRO A 318 29.81 -27.77 9.67
CA PRO A 318 29.15 -26.65 8.97
C PRO A 318 27.65 -26.80 8.84
N ASP A 319 27.06 -28.01 8.86
CA ASP A 319 25.69 -28.26 8.46
C ASP A 319 24.77 -28.76 9.59
N ALA A 320 25.31 -29.12 10.78
CA ALA A 320 24.53 -29.72 11.86
C ALA A 320 23.40 -28.84 12.40
N ASP A 321 23.67 -27.55 12.49
CA ASP A 321 22.73 -26.57 13.07
C ASP A 321 21.92 -25.82 12.04
N ILE A 322 21.89 -26.28 10.78
CA ILE A 322 21.16 -25.61 9.70
C ILE A 322 19.83 -26.29 9.47
N SER A 323 18.78 -25.50 9.37
CA SER A 323 17.43 -25.92 8.95
C SER A 323 17.00 -25.11 7.73
N PRO A 324 16.60 -25.77 6.62
CA PRO A 324 16.06 -25.08 5.46
C PRO A 324 14.64 -24.58 5.77
N VAL A 325 14.40 -23.30 5.58
CA VAL A 325 13.06 -22.70 5.68
C VAL A 325 12.55 -22.40 4.30
N ILE A 326 11.40 -22.99 3.94
CA ILE A 326 10.76 -22.84 2.65
C ILE A 326 9.51 -22.02 2.81
N GLU A 327 9.43 -20.91 2.07
CA GLU A 327 8.28 -19.99 2.08
C GLU A 327 7.87 -19.66 0.64
N PRO A 328 6.57 -19.46 0.37
CA PRO A 328 6.14 -18.98 -0.95
C PRO A 328 6.82 -17.64 -1.28
N LEU A 329 7.46 -17.55 -2.44
CA LEU A 329 8.18 -16.34 -2.86
C LEU A 329 7.29 -15.10 -2.81
N LYS A 330 6.02 -15.24 -3.22
CA LYS A 330 5.04 -14.17 -3.17
C LYS A 330 4.86 -13.63 -1.74
N GLU A 331 4.73 -14.51 -0.76
CA GLU A 331 4.52 -14.10 0.64
C GLU A 331 5.72 -13.32 1.19
N VAL A 332 6.93 -13.79 0.88
CA VAL A 332 8.17 -13.12 1.27
C VAL A 332 8.28 -11.74 0.62
N THR A 333 7.97 -11.64 -0.68
CA THR A 333 8.07 -10.38 -1.42
C THR A 333 7.11 -9.30 -0.91
N VAL A 334 5.93 -9.70 -0.42
CA VAL A 334 4.89 -8.72 -0.01
C VAL A 334 4.75 -8.56 1.51
N ALA A 335 5.54 -9.30 2.31
CA ALA A 335 5.39 -9.36 3.76
C ALA A 335 5.38 -7.99 4.43
N ASP A 336 6.34 -7.14 4.09
CA ASP A 336 6.52 -5.82 4.71
C ASP A 336 5.43 -4.83 4.32
N SER A 337 4.96 -4.90 3.06
CA SER A 337 3.93 -3.98 2.54
C SER A 337 2.49 -4.40 2.90
N ARG A 338 2.27 -5.66 3.30
CA ARG A 338 0.93 -6.24 3.54
C ARG A 338 0.14 -5.46 4.58
N ARG A 339 0.74 -5.18 5.73
CA ARG A 339 0.08 -4.44 6.83
C ARG A 339 -0.26 -3.01 6.43
N SER A 340 0.67 -2.33 5.78
CA SER A 340 0.48 -0.95 5.30
C SER A 340 -0.66 -0.84 4.30
N LEU A 341 -0.75 -1.76 3.33
CA LEU A 341 -1.80 -1.77 2.31
C LEU A 341 -3.18 -2.07 2.90
N TRP A 342 -3.31 -3.04 3.82
CA TRP A 342 -4.57 -3.31 4.49
C TRP A 342 -5.03 -2.16 5.39
N LEU A 343 -4.11 -1.47 6.04
CA LEU A 343 -4.40 -0.28 6.82
C LEU A 343 -4.97 0.85 5.94
N LEU A 344 -4.32 1.13 4.81
CA LEU A 344 -4.79 2.12 3.84
C LEU A 344 -6.16 1.73 3.28
N PHE A 345 -6.39 0.46 2.99
CA PHE A 345 -7.68 -0.04 2.52
C PHE A 345 -8.78 0.12 3.55
N GLY A 346 -8.50 -0.18 4.82
CA GLY A 346 -9.41 0.09 5.93
C GLY A 346 -9.77 1.57 6.02
N ALA A 347 -8.78 2.46 5.89
CA ALA A 347 -8.97 3.91 5.94
C ALA A 347 -9.88 4.42 4.80
N VAL A 348 -9.64 3.99 3.55
CA VAL A 348 -10.49 4.41 2.43
C VAL A 348 -11.87 3.76 2.46
N SER A 349 -12.00 2.57 3.06
CA SER A 349 -13.30 1.92 3.30
C SER A 349 -14.13 2.70 4.33
N LEU A 350 -13.49 3.19 5.41
CA LEU A 350 -14.14 4.11 6.36
C LEU A 350 -14.57 5.40 5.67
N LEU A 351 -13.73 5.96 4.81
CA LEU A 351 -14.06 7.15 4.03
C LEU A 351 -15.28 6.92 3.12
N LEU A 352 -15.38 5.77 2.46
CA LEU A 352 -16.55 5.39 1.65
C LEU A 352 -17.80 5.25 2.52
N LEU A 353 -17.71 4.68 3.71
CA LEU A 353 -18.83 4.60 4.65
C LEU A 353 -19.29 5.99 5.13
N ILE A 354 -18.37 6.91 5.39
CA ILE A 354 -18.68 8.31 5.69
C ILE A 354 -19.42 8.96 4.51
N ALA A 355 -18.95 8.73 3.28
CA ALA A 355 -19.62 9.21 2.08
C ALA A 355 -21.03 8.63 1.94
N CYS A 356 -21.22 7.32 2.18
CA CYS A 356 -22.52 6.66 2.16
C CYS A 356 -23.49 7.25 3.20
N THR A 357 -23.03 7.41 4.45
CA THR A 357 -23.90 8.00 5.50
C THR A 357 -24.29 9.44 5.18
N ASN A 358 -23.39 10.21 4.58
CA ASN A 358 -23.67 11.57 4.09
C ASN A 358 -24.77 11.57 3.01
N ILE A 359 -24.64 10.69 2.03
CA ILE A 359 -25.61 10.57 0.93
C ILE A 359 -26.96 10.08 1.43
N VAL A 360 -26.98 9.10 2.35
CA VAL A 360 -28.24 8.64 2.99
C VAL A 360 -28.95 9.80 3.68
N ALA A 361 -28.22 10.63 4.44
CA ALA A 361 -28.78 11.79 5.11
C ALA A 361 -29.36 12.81 4.11
N LEU A 362 -28.66 13.10 3.02
CA LEU A 362 -29.10 14.00 1.95
C LEU A 362 -30.33 13.45 1.18
N LEU A 363 -30.33 12.14 0.87
CA LEU A 363 -31.46 11.49 0.19
C LEU A 363 -32.70 11.43 1.08
N LEU A 364 -32.53 11.18 2.40
CA LEU A 364 -33.64 11.21 3.36
C LEU A 364 -34.24 12.61 3.50
N ALA A 365 -33.42 13.64 3.54
CA ALA A 365 -33.88 15.04 3.56
C ALA A 365 -34.72 15.33 2.31
N ARG A 366 -34.27 14.89 1.15
CA ARG A 366 -34.98 15.12 -0.11
C ARG A 366 -36.25 14.26 -0.27
N ALA A 367 -36.24 13.00 0.20
CA ALA A 367 -37.41 12.12 0.18
C ALA A 367 -38.57 12.75 0.97
N SER A 368 -38.27 13.45 2.06
CA SER A 368 -39.28 14.17 2.85
C SER A 368 -39.90 15.36 2.08
N GLN A 369 -39.12 16.07 1.27
CA GLN A 369 -39.63 17.17 0.42
C GLN A 369 -40.52 16.64 -0.75
N ARG A 370 -40.24 15.40 -1.22
CA ARG A 370 -41.00 14.74 -2.31
C ARG A 370 -42.16 13.89 -1.82
N GLN A 371 -42.47 13.92 -0.50
CA GLN A 371 -43.48 13.07 0.09
C GLN A 371 -44.87 13.25 -0.55
N HIS A 372 -45.24 14.50 -0.90
CA HIS A 372 -46.50 14.79 -1.62
C HIS A 372 -46.53 14.15 -3.04
N GLU A 373 -45.47 14.28 -3.81
CA GLU A 373 -45.33 13.66 -5.16
C GLU A 373 -45.44 12.12 -5.06
N ILE A 374 -44.80 11.50 -4.07
CA ILE A 374 -44.85 10.04 -3.85
C ILE A 374 -46.28 9.62 -3.45
N SER A 375 -46.97 10.39 -2.61
CA SER A 375 -48.36 10.12 -2.19
C SER A 375 -49.33 10.19 -3.35
N VAL A 376 -49.19 11.21 -4.23
CA VAL A 376 -50.02 11.34 -5.46
C VAL A 376 -49.79 10.17 -6.40
N ARG A 377 -48.55 9.75 -6.63
CA ARG A 377 -48.24 8.57 -7.45
C ARG A 377 -48.82 7.28 -6.90
N TYR A 378 -48.77 7.12 -5.58
CA TYR A 378 -49.35 5.96 -4.91
C TYR A 378 -50.88 5.93 -5.04
N SER A 379 -51.53 7.09 -4.88
CA SER A 379 -53.01 7.19 -5.06
C SER A 379 -53.45 6.94 -6.50
N LEU A 380 -52.55 7.18 -7.49
CA LEU A 380 -52.78 6.86 -8.90
C LEU A 380 -52.42 5.39 -9.24
N GLY A 381 -52.13 4.52 -8.24
CA GLY A 381 -51.96 3.08 -8.46
C GLY A 381 -50.51 2.62 -8.60
N ALA A 382 -49.50 3.47 -8.37
CA ALA A 382 -48.10 3.04 -8.44
C ALA A 382 -47.73 2.04 -7.33
N SER A 383 -47.18 0.86 -7.69
CA SER A 383 -46.78 -0.13 -6.73
C SER A 383 -45.56 0.33 -5.91
N ARG A 384 -45.45 -0.17 -4.64
CA ARG A 384 -44.30 0.11 -3.77
C ARG A 384 -42.97 -0.28 -4.45
N GLY A 385 -42.96 -1.41 -5.17
CA GLY A 385 -41.79 -1.88 -5.90
C GLY A 385 -41.35 -0.93 -7.01
N ALA A 386 -42.30 -0.31 -7.73
CA ALA A 386 -42.00 0.66 -8.79
C ALA A 386 -41.33 1.93 -8.23
N ILE A 387 -41.83 2.43 -7.09
CA ILE A 387 -41.21 3.60 -6.41
C ILE A 387 -39.82 3.30 -5.90
N VAL A 388 -39.62 2.13 -5.27
CA VAL A 388 -38.31 1.67 -4.80
C VAL A 388 -37.34 1.51 -5.98
N ALA A 389 -37.75 0.88 -7.08
CA ALA A 389 -36.94 0.70 -8.26
C ALA A 389 -36.52 2.04 -8.89
N GLN A 390 -37.44 3.03 -8.92
CA GLN A 390 -37.11 4.36 -9.42
C GLN A 390 -36.03 5.04 -8.55
N LEU A 391 -36.19 5.04 -7.22
CA LEU A 391 -35.23 5.65 -6.29
C LEU A 391 -33.87 4.97 -6.35
N LEU A 392 -33.83 3.64 -6.46
CA LEU A 392 -32.59 2.88 -6.66
C LEU A 392 -31.93 3.22 -7.98
N THR A 393 -32.72 3.39 -9.08
CA THR A 393 -32.17 3.78 -10.38
C THR A 393 -31.58 5.20 -10.34
N GLU A 394 -32.25 6.16 -9.68
CA GLU A 394 -31.72 7.52 -9.48
C GLU A 394 -30.38 7.48 -8.73
N THR A 395 -30.29 6.70 -7.65
CA THR A 395 -29.06 6.54 -6.86
C THR A 395 -27.96 5.81 -7.64
N MET A 396 -28.31 4.78 -8.44
CA MET A 396 -27.37 4.03 -9.26
C MET A 396 -26.72 4.91 -10.34
N VAL A 397 -27.50 5.75 -11.01
CA VAL A 397 -26.97 6.68 -12.03
C VAL A 397 -25.99 7.66 -11.41
N LEU A 398 -26.32 8.21 -10.22
CA LEU A 398 -25.39 9.07 -9.48
C LEU A 398 -24.12 8.31 -9.04
N ALA A 399 -24.27 7.05 -8.59
CA ALA A 399 -23.15 6.22 -8.19
C ALA A 399 -22.22 5.86 -9.35
N ILE A 400 -22.78 5.55 -10.52
CA ILE A 400 -22.00 5.29 -11.73
C ILE A 400 -21.27 6.56 -12.20
N ALA A 401 -21.96 7.72 -12.18
CA ALA A 401 -21.32 9.00 -12.52
C ALA A 401 -20.18 9.33 -11.53
N GLY A 402 -20.41 9.11 -10.24
CA GLY A 402 -19.37 9.24 -9.21
C GLY A 402 -18.22 8.27 -9.41
N ALA A 403 -18.50 7.02 -9.76
CA ALA A 403 -17.46 6.02 -10.05
C ALA A 403 -16.63 6.39 -11.30
N ALA A 404 -17.27 6.86 -12.36
CA ALA A 404 -16.57 7.31 -13.57
C ALA A 404 -15.61 8.47 -13.28
N LEU A 405 -16.07 9.48 -12.55
CA LEU A 405 -15.23 10.59 -12.10
C LEU A 405 -14.16 10.10 -11.11
N GLY A 406 -14.51 9.19 -10.19
CA GLY A 406 -13.59 8.58 -9.24
C GLY A 406 -12.49 7.78 -9.92
N LEU A 407 -12.79 6.99 -10.94
CA LEU A 407 -11.79 6.26 -11.73
C LEU A 407 -10.85 7.20 -12.50
N PHE A 408 -11.39 8.31 -13.02
CA PHE A 408 -10.58 9.36 -13.65
C PHE A 408 -9.58 9.97 -12.66
N LEU A 409 -10.04 10.30 -11.45
CA LEU A 409 -9.19 10.78 -10.36
C LEU A 409 -8.19 9.71 -9.90
N ALA A 410 -8.62 8.45 -9.75
CA ALA A 410 -7.77 7.33 -9.38
C ALA A 410 -6.63 7.10 -10.39
N ARG A 411 -6.89 7.32 -11.70
CA ARG A 411 -5.85 7.25 -12.74
C ARG A 411 -4.72 8.25 -12.50
N SER A 412 -5.08 9.48 -12.14
CA SER A 412 -4.11 10.54 -11.83
C SER A 412 -3.39 10.25 -10.50
N ALA A 413 -4.14 9.86 -9.48
CA ALA A 413 -3.60 9.49 -8.17
C ALA A 413 -2.64 8.28 -8.27
N SER A 414 -2.92 7.28 -9.11
CA SER A 414 -2.03 6.12 -9.31
C SER A 414 -0.67 6.49 -9.91
N LYS A 415 -0.59 7.55 -10.73
CA LYS A 415 0.70 8.06 -11.23
C LYS A 415 1.54 8.67 -10.10
N VAL A 416 0.90 9.53 -9.29
CA VAL A 416 1.55 10.15 -8.13
C VAL A 416 1.95 9.09 -7.11
N PHE A 417 1.08 8.12 -6.85
CA PHE A 417 1.36 7.01 -5.94
C PHE A 417 2.59 6.19 -6.38
N ARG A 418 2.71 5.87 -7.68
CA ARG A 418 3.89 5.16 -8.21
C ARG A 418 5.19 5.94 -8.06
N MET A 419 5.15 7.26 -8.18
CA MET A 419 6.31 8.12 -7.96
C MET A 419 6.73 8.16 -6.49
N LEU A 420 5.76 8.25 -5.59
CA LEU A 420 6.00 8.33 -4.15
C LEU A 420 6.28 6.96 -3.50
N ALA A 421 5.78 5.89 -4.08
CA ALA A 421 5.88 4.52 -3.57
C ALA A 421 6.90 3.68 -4.35
N SER A 422 7.99 4.29 -4.81
CA SER A 422 9.03 3.64 -5.62
C SER A 422 9.69 2.44 -4.94
N THR A 423 9.68 2.40 -3.62
CA THR A 423 10.22 1.31 -2.79
C THR A 423 9.29 0.10 -2.68
N LEU A 424 7.99 0.23 -3.03
CA LEU A 424 7.07 -0.88 -2.95
C LEU A 424 7.35 -1.93 -4.03
N PRO A 425 7.25 -3.22 -3.69
CA PRO A 425 7.39 -4.28 -4.69
C PRO A 425 6.27 -4.18 -5.73
N ARG A 426 6.57 -4.52 -6.98
CA ARG A 426 5.59 -4.62 -8.08
C ARG A 426 4.81 -3.32 -8.38
N VAL A 427 5.36 -2.17 -8.02
CA VAL A 427 4.70 -0.86 -8.21
C VAL A 427 4.34 -0.57 -9.68
N GLU A 428 5.08 -1.13 -10.64
CA GLU A 428 4.83 -1.01 -12.08
C GLU A 428 3.53 -1.69 -12.53
N GLU A 429 3.09 -2.69 -11.79
CA GLU A 429 1.86 -3.43 -12.08
C GLU A 429 0.60 -2.68 -11.62
N ILE A 430 0.76 -1.59 -10.85
CA ILE A 430 -0.35 -0.74 -10.42
C ILE A 430 -0.90 0.03 -11.63
N ARG A 431 -1.87 -0.57 -12.32
CA ARG A 431 -2.53 -0.01 -13.51
C ARG A 431 -4.04 -0.14 -13.36
N LEU A 432 -4.76 0.84 -13.92
CA LEU A 432 -6.21 0.73 -14.05
C LEU A 432 -6.55 -0.24 -15.18
N ASP A 433 -7.03 -1.40 -14.82
CA ASP A 433 -7.51 -2.42 -15.75
C ASP A 433 -9.00 -2.75 -15.52
N TRP A 434 -9.53 -3.74 -16.22
CA TRP A 434 -10.93 -4.14 -16.13
C TRP A 434 -11.34 -4.62 -14.72
N ARG A 435 -10.41 -5.16 -13.91
CA ARG A 435 -10.66 -5.61 -12.53
C ARG A 435 -11.01 -4.43 -11.63
N ILE A 436 -10.29 -3.33 -11.79
CA ILE A 436 -10.53 -2.10 -11.03
C ILE A 436 -11.87 -1.46 -11.45
N VAL A 437 -12.22 -1.51 -12.74
CA VAL A 437 -13.53 -1.07 -13.22
C VAL A 437 -14.64 -1.93 -12.62
N LEU A 438 -14.47 -3.26 -12.59
CA LEU A 438 -15.43 -4.19 -11.98
C LEU A 438 -15.57 -3.92 -10.47
N TYR A 439 -14.46 -3.68 -9.78
CA TYR A 439 -14.46 -3.30 -8.37
C TYR A 439 -15.23 -1.99 -8.14
N ALA A 440 -14.99 -0.95 -8.95
CA ALA A 440 -15.70 0.32 -8.86
C ALA A 440 -17.20 0.18 -9.14
N LEU A 441 -17.60 -0.69 -10.08
CA LEU A 441 -19.01 -1.05 -10.32
C LEU A 441 -19.61 -1.79 -9.11
N GLY A 442 -18.86 -2.71 -8.51
CA GLY A 442 -19.25 -3.38 -7.26
C GLY A 442 -19.47 -2.39 -6.11
N CYS A 443 -18.55 -1.44 -5.93
CA CYS A 443 -18.70 -0.34 -4.98
C CYS A 443 -19.94 0.52 -5.29
N SER A 444 -20.21 0.83 -6.57
CA SER A 444 -21.38 1.60 -6.98
C SER A 444 -22.68 0.85 -6.67
N LEU A 445 -22.72 -0.45 -6.88
CA LEU A 445 -23.84 -1.31 -6.51
C LEU A 445 -24.05 -1.32 -4.99
N LEU A 446 -22.98 -1.52 -4.22
CA LEU A 446 -23.00 -1.50 -2.76
C LEU A 446 -23.52 -0.16 -2.22
N VAL A 447 -22.99 0.94 -2.75
CA VAL A 447 -23.44 2.31 -2.41
C VAL A 447 -24.92 2.48 -2.74
N THR A 448 -25.38 2.03 -3.91
CA THR A 448 -26.77 2.12 -4.31
C THR A 448 -27.67 1.36 -3.34
N LEU A 449 -27.27 0.17 -2.92
CA LEU A 449 -28.03 -0.62 -1.95
C LEU A 449 -28.04 0.07 -0.57
N LEU A 450 -26.88 0.48 -0.06
CA LEU A 450 -26.79 1.11 1.25
C LEU A 450 -27.50 2.47 1.31
N CYS A 451 -27.31 3.30 0.27
CA CYS A 451 -27.82 4.67 0.26
C CYS A 451 -29.24 4.77 -0.30
N GLY A 452 -29.64 3.91 -1.24
CA GLY A 452 -30.94 3.96 -1.88
C GLY A 452 -32.04 3.19 -1.16
N LEU A 453 -31.70 2.03 -0.54
CA LEU A 453 -32.72 1.15 0.07
C LEU A 453 -33.34 1.76 1.33
N VAL A 454 -32.56 2.40 2.19
CA VAL A 454 -33.06 2.98 3.45
C VAL A 454 -34.09 4.09 3.21
N PRO A 455 -33.84 5.10 2.36
CA PRO A 455 -34.84 6.11 2.00
C PRO A 455 -36.07 5.51 1.28
N ALA A 456 -35.83 4.55 0.39
CA ALA A 456 -36.90 3.92 -0.40
C ALA A 456 -37.90 3.15 0.48
N LEU A 457 -37.40 2.31 1.40
CA LEU A 457 -38.22 1.55 2.33
C LEU A 457 -39.00 2.45 3.30
N ARG A 458 -38.40 3.55 3.78
CA ARG A 458 -39.06 4.48 4.68
C ARG A 458 -40.10 5.36 3.96
N GLY A 459 -39.83 5.77 2.74
CA GLY A 459 -40.79 6.53 1.92
C GLY A 459 -42.09 5.74 1.63
N THR A 460 -42.01 4.40 1.62
CA THR A 460 -43.14 3.49 1.32
C THR A 460 -43.84 2.91 2.53
N ARG A 461 -43.28 2.97 3.76
CA ARG A 461 -43.82 2.35 4.98
C ARG A 461 -44.77 3.25 5.81
N ARG A 462 -44.77 4.58 5.63
CA ARG A 462 -45.65 5.46 6.37
C ARG A 462 -47.09 5.35 5.83
N ASN A 463 -48.07 5.26 6.74
CA ASN A 463 -49.49 5.21 6.42
C ASN A 463 -49.94 6.43 5.61
N LEU A 464 -50.07 6.22 4.32
CA LEU A 464 -50.36 7.28 3.31
C LEU A 464 -51.79 7.81 3.46
N VAL A 465 -52.74 7.02 3.95
CA VAL A 465 -54.16 7.43 4.18
C VAL A 465 -54.24 8.47 5.29
N GLY A 466 -53.38 8.39 6.33
CA GLY A 466 -53.38 9.40 7.41
C GLY A 466 -52.72 10.73 6.98
N SER A 467 -51.83 10.74 5.97
CA SER A 467 -51.14 11.96 5.55
C SER A 467 -51.98 12.88 4.70
N LEU A 468 -52.97 12.37 3.94
CA LEU A 468 -53.91 13.18 3.19
C LEU A 468 -55.00 13.81 4.10
N ALA A 469 -55.33 13.13 5.21
CA ALA A 469 -56.27 13.67 6.21
C ALA A 469 -55.63 14.63 7.21
N GLN A 470 -54.31 14.62 7.36
CA GLN A 470 -53.56 15.44 8.31
C GLN A 470 -52.94 16.70 7.67
N ALA A 471 -53.13 16.98 6.39
CA ALA A 471 -52.64 18.18 5.73
C ALA A 471 -53.23 19.49 6.29
N SER A 472 -54.27 19.40 7.13
CA SER A 472 -54.96 20.56 7.74
C SER A 472 -54.73 20.78 9.25
N ARG A 473 -53.97 19.89 9.97
CA ARG A 473 -53.74 20.08 11.41
C ARG A 473 -52.27 20.02 11.76
N THR A 474 -51.76 21.13 12.28
CA THR A 474 -50.46 21.37 12.99
C THR A 474 -49.65 20.11 13.28
N GLN A 475 -48.77 19.74 12.33
CA GLN A 475 -47.76 18.74 12.58
C GLN A 475 -46.65 19.32 13.46
N VAL A 476 -46.61 18.89 14.72
CA VAL A 476 -45.38 18.88 15.51
C VAL A 476 -44.39 17.99 14.77
N SER A 477 -43.47 18.62 14.07
CA SER A 477 -42.45 17.97 13.25
C SER A 477 -41.65 16.96 14.09
N GLY A 478 -41.94 15.70 13.92
CA GLY A 478 -41.24 14.62 14.64
C GLY A 478 -39.74 14.70 14.37
N ARG A 479 -38.94 14.68 15.45
CA ARG A 479 -37.48 14.52 15.36
C ARG A 479 -37.19 13.28 14.50
N ASN A 480 -36.43 13.44 13.41
CA ASN A 480 -35.95 12.30 12.62
C ASN A 480 -34.68 11.74 13.29
N PRO A 481 -34.78 10.76 14.20
CA PRO A 481 -33.66 10.29 15.02
C PRO A 481 -32.59 9.61 14.13
N LEU A 482 -32.99 9.07 12.97
CA LEU A 482 -32.05 8.43 12.06
C LEU A 482 -31.05 9.40 11.45
N GLN A 483 -31.46 10.63 11.08
CA GLN A 483 -30.53 11.60 10.49
C GLN A 483 -29.45 11.98 11.50
N TRP A 484 -29.84 12.17 12.78
CA TRP A 484 -28.90 12.46 13.85
C TRP A 484 -27.98 11.26 14.16
N LEU A 485 -28.52 10.04 14.09
CA LEU A 485 -27.72 8.82 14.23
C LEU A 485 -26.67 8.73 13.10
N LEU A 486 -27.06 9.01 11.86
CA LEU A 486 -26.13 8.98 10.72
C LEU A 486 -25.01 10.01 10.89
N VAL A 487 -25.32 11.22 11.36
CA VAL A 487 -24.32 12.23 11.68
C VAL A 487 -23.40 11.75 12.81
N GLY A 488 -23.95 11.14 13.87
CA GLY A 488 -23.15 10.57 14.96
C GLY A 488 -22.19 9.48 14.44
N VAL A 489 -22.66 8.60 13.57
CA VAL A 489 -21.82 7.56 12.92
C VAL A 489 -20.73 8.19 12.06
N GLN A 490 -21.04 9.21 11.24
CA GLN A 490 -20.04 9.93 10.45
C GLN A 490 -18.94 10.52 11.32
N VAL A 491 -19.33 11.21 12.41
CA VAL A 491 -18.36 11.79 13.34
C VAL A 491 -17.50 10.70 13.98
N ALA A 492 -18.10 9.58 14.41
CA ALA A 492 -17.37 8.46 15.00
C ALA A 492 -16.33 7.87 14.04
N LEU A 493 -16.71 7.62 12.80
CA LEU A 493 -15.80 7.10 11.76
C LEU A 493 -14.69 8.11 11.43
N ALA A 494 -15.03 9.41 11.34
CA ALA A 494 -14.04 10.45 11.07
C ALA A 494 -13.04 10.61 12.22
N VAL A 495 -13.52 10.56 13.49
CA VAL A 495 -12.64 10.59 14.68
C VAL A 495 -11.70 9.38 14.68
N THR A 496 -12.18 8.20 14.32
CA THR A 496 -11.34 7.00 14.20
C THR A 496 -10.22 7.20 13.17
N LEU A 497 -10.57 7.76 12.00
CA LEU A 497 -9.61 8.01 10.93
C LEU A 497 -8.60 9.10 11.31
N LEU A 498 -9.08 10.18 11.91
CA LEU A 498 -8.25 11.27 12.40
C LEU A 498 -7.31 10.84 13.52
N ALA A 499 -7.78 10.01 14.44
CA ALA A 499 -6.96 9.46 15.51
C ALA A 499 -5.83 8.60 14.94
N ALA A 500 -6.14 7.73 13.98
CA ALA A 500 -5.13 6.92 13.29
C ALA A 500 -4.10 7.80 12.57
N ALA A 501 -4.54 8.80 11.81
CA ALA A 501 -3.66 9.73 11.12
C ALA A 501 -2.83 10.57 12.10
N GLY A 502 -3.46 11.07 13.18
CA GLY A 502 -2.80 11.87 14.23
C GLY A 502 -1.72 11.08 14.97
N LEU A 503 -1.99 9.82 15.34
CA LEU A 503 -1.01 8.94 15.98
C LEU A 503 0.19 8.68 15.08
N LEU A 504 -0.05 8.40 13.79
CA LEU A 504 1.05 8.19 12.83
C LEU A 504 1.84 9.46 12.54
N LEU A 505 1.16 10.60 12.42
CA LEU A 505 1.83 11.89 12.26
C LEU A 505 2.71 12.21 13.45
N ARG A 506 2.20 12.01 14.66
CA ARG A 506 2.96 12.23 15.89
C ARG A 506 4.10 11.23 16.03
N SER A 507 3.88 9.99 15.68
CA SER A 507 4.92 8.96 15.63
C SER A 507 6.04 9.34 14.65
N PHE A 508 5.67 9.84 13.47
CA PHE A 508 6.64 10.33 12.48
C PHE A 508 7.40 11.57 12.99
N GLN A 509 6.70 12.51 13.63
CA GLN A 509 7.34 13.69 14.27
C GLN A 509 8.25 13.29 15.43
N ALA A 510 7.85 12.30 16.24
CA ALA A 510 8.68 11.76 17.32
C ALA A 510 9.97 11.15 16.75
N LEU A 511 9.86 10.40 15.66
CA LEU A 511 11.01 9.81 14.97
C LEU A 511 12.00 10.89 14.46
N GLY A 512 11.48 11.99 13.88
CA GLY A 512 12.32 13.10 13.40
C GLY A 512 13.00 13.92 14.51
N LYS A 513 12.56 13.75 15.77
CA LYS A 513 13.16 14.41 16.95
C LYS A 513 14.14 13.54 17.71
N VAL A 514 14.25 12.27 17.30
CA VAL A 514 15.15 11.32 17.95
C VAL A 514 16.60 11.74 17.73
N SER A 515 17.37 11.83 18.80
CA SER A 515 18.82 11.94 18.66
C SER A 515 19.39 10.61 18.17
N PRO A 516 20.05 10.57 17.03
CA PRO A 516 20.63 9.33 16.52
C PRO A 516 21.85 8.85 17.36
N GLY A 517 22.39 9.70 18.24
CA GLY A 517 23.62 9.42 18.98
C GLY A 517 24.90 9.70 18.16
N PHE A 518 24.73 10.19 16.94
CA PHE A 518 25.80 10.65 16.03
C PHE A 518 25.32 11.89 15.25
N THR A 519 26.26 12.57 14.58
CA THR A 519 25.92 13.77 13.81
C THR A 519 25.70 13.40 12.33
N THR A 520 24.48 13.65 11.84
CA THR A 520 24.10 13.38 10.43
C THR A 520 24.43 14.55 9.50
N ALA A 521 24.39 15.78 10.03
CA ALA A 521 24.62 16.99 9.27
C ALA A 521 26.06 17.05 8.70
N HIS A 522 26.15 17.58 7.48
CA HIS A 522 27.43 17.75 6.79
C HIS A 522 28.20 16.45 6.53
N ILE A 523 27.51 15.32 6.41
CA ILE A 523 28.08 14.04 5.97
C ILE A 523 27.64 13.73 4.55
N LEU A 524 28.60 13.64 3.62
CA LEU A 524 28.41 13.08 2.30
C LEU A 524 28.67 11.57 2.35
N THR A 525 27.79 10.79 1.75
CA THR A 525 27.93 9.34 1.63
C THR A 525 28.03 8.95 0.16
N PHE A 526 28.82 7.92 -0.13
CA PHE A 526 28.90 7.31 -1.45
C PHE A 526 29.57 5.94 -1.36
N HIS A 527 29.48 5.19 -2.46
CA HIS A 527 30.19 3.94 -2.67
C HIS A 527 31.14 4.05 -3.86
N ILE A 528 32.22 3.30 -3.80
CA ILE A 528 33.13 3.08 -4.94
C ILE A 528 33.03 1.60 -5.27
N ASN A 529 32.67 1.33 -6.52
CA ASN A 529 32.48 -0.05 -6.95
C ASN A 529 33.74 -0.90 -6.80
N ALA A 530 33.57 -2.09 -6.25
CA ALA A 530 34.62 -3.10 -6.12
C ALA A 530 34.05 -4.52 -6.03
N SER A 531 34.77 -5.48 -6.54
CA SER A 531 34.35 -6.88 -6.52
C SER A 531 34.77 -7.59 -5.23
N TRP A 532 33.95 -8.51 -4.75
CA TRP A 532 34.33 -9.41 -3.65
C TRP A 532 35.57 -10.25 -3.91
N GLY A 533 35.94 -10.48 -5.19
CA GLY A 533 37.20 -11.14 -5.54
C GLY A 533 38.45 -10.43 -5.03
N GLU A 534 38.37 -9.12 -4.75
CA GLU A 534 39.47 -8.34 -4.19
C GLU A 534 39.77 -8.69 -2.73
N SER A 535 38.83 -9.31 -2.02
CA SER A 535 39.02 -9.84 -0.67
C SER A 535 40.03 -10.99 -0.59
N GLY A 536 40.45 -11.56 -1.71
CA GLY A 536 41.50 -12.55 -1.79
C GLY A 536 42.89 -12.00 -1.40
N ASP A 537 43.11 -10.67 -1.49
CA ASP A 537 44.30 -9.99 -1.02
C ASP A 537 43.93 -8.80 -0.12
N MET A 538 43.74 -9.09 1.17
CA MET A 538 43.32 -8.10 2.17
C MET A 538 44.33 -6.94 2.34
N ASN A 539 45.62 -7.21 2.14
CA ASN A 539 46.64 -6.16 2.25
C ASN A 539 46.49 -5.12 1.12
N LYS A 540 46.34 -5.59 -0.11
CA LYS A 540 46.12 -4.73 -1.26
C LYS A 540 44.82 -3.97 -1.17
N LEU A 541 43.75 -4.63 -0.72
CA LEU A 541 42.46 -4.01 -0.48
C LEU A 541 42.56 -2.90 0.59
N THR A 542 43.23 -3.19 1.70
CA THR A 542 43.46 -2.21 2.77
C THR A 542 44.24 -0.99 2.29
N GLN A 543 45.34 -1.21 1.56
CA GLN A 543 46.14 -0.13 0.99
C GLN A 543 45.33 0.75 0.04
N ARG A 544 44.52 0.15 -0.83
CA ARG A 544 43.63 0.87 -1.73
C ARG A 544 42.65 1.77 -0.97
N ILE A 545 41.90 1.19 -0.01
CA ILE A 545 40.87 1.91 0.75
C ILE A 545 41.48 3.02 1.61
N GLN A 546 42.60 2.77 2.25
CA GLN A 546 43.37 3.78 3.02
C GLN A 546 43.90 4.90 2.13
N GLY A 547 44.39 4.56 0.93
CA GLY A 547 44.86 5.53 -0.07
C GLY A 547 43.73 6.47 -0.52
N ILE A 548 42.54 5.93 -0.79
CA ILE A 548 41.36 6.72 -1.13
C ILE A 548 40.96 7.63 0.03
N GLN A 549 40.89 7.07 1.27
CA GLN A 549 40.49 7.81 2.45
C GLN A 549 41.47 8.97 2.76
N ALA A 550 42.78 8.73 2.62
CA ALA A 550 43.79 9.75 2.79
C ALA A 550 43.67 10.85 1.73
N ALA A 551 43.45 10.48 0.45
CA ALA A 551 43.24 11.46 -0.62
C ALA A 551 41.94 12.28 -0.44
N LEU A 552 40.88 11.71 0.08
CA LEU A 552 39.64 12.45 0.38
C LEU A 552 39.87 13.52 1.45
N ARG A 553 40.72 13.24 2.44
CA ARG A 553 41.07 14.22 3.49
C ARG A 553 41.88 15.42 2.95
N THR A 554 42.50 15.28 1.77
CA THR A 554 43.22 16.42 1.13
C THR A 554 42.31 17.33 0.33
N VAL A 555 41.05 16.99 0.12
CA VAL A 555 40.13 17.79 -0.66
C VAL A 555 39.71 19.02 0.17
N PRO A 556 39.87 20.25 -0.33
CA PRO A 556 39.45 21.44 0.36
C PRO A 556 37.98 21.40 0.75
N GLY A 557 37.68 21.67 2.02
CA GLY A 557 36.31 21.61 2.58
C GLY A 557 35.93 20.25 3.16
N VAL A 558 36.80 19.26 3.09
CA VAL A 558 36.67 17.99 3.82
C VAL A 558 37.35 18.11 5.20
N GLU A 559 36.62 17.81 6.26
CA GLU A 559 37.12 17.81 7.63
C GLU A 559 37.71 16.44 8.01
N ASP A 560 37.00 15.38 7.66
CA ASP A 560 37.42 14.01 7.94
C ASP A 560 36.75 13.03 6.97
N ALA A 561 37.31 11.82 6.85
CA ALA A 561 36.74 10.75 6.04
C ALA A 561 36.84 9.42 6.77
N ALA A 562 35.75 8.69 6.77
CA ALA A 562 35.63 7.37 7.38
C ALA A 562 34.97 6.38 6.41
N ILE A 563 35.00 5.12 6.77
CA ILE A 563 34.29 4.06 6.06
C ILE A 563 33.49 3.21 7.04
N SER A 564 32.40 2.67 6.55
CA SER A 564 31.58 1.69 7.27
C SER A 564 31.05 0.64 6.31
N ALA A 565 30.89 -0.58 6.75
CA ALA A 565 30.27 -1.63 5.94
C ALA A 565 28.79 -1.35 5.67
N THR A 566 28.14 -0.61 6.58
CA THR A 566 26.72 -0.25 6.47
C THR A 566 26.51 1.20 6.88
N LEU A 567 25.54 1.86 6.29
CA LEU A 567 25.22 3.25 6.64
C LEU A 567 24.59 3.32 8.04
N PRO A 568 25.06 4.24 8.91
CA PRO A 568 24.47 4.45 10.22
C PRO A 568 23.07 5.08 10.10
N GLY A 569 22.16 4.68 10.98
CA GLY A 569 20.78 5.20 11.01
C GLY A 569 19.84 4.61 9.96
N VAL A 570 20.37 3.84 9.00
CA VAL A 570 19.59 3.10 8.01
C VAL A 570 19.26 1.71 8.54
N PRO A 571 17.99 1.23 8.46
CA PRO A 571 17.62 -0.08 8.95
C PRO A 571 18.43 -1.20 8.30
N ASN A 572 19.37 -1.73 9.03
CA ASN A 572 20.16 -2.91 8.69
C ASN A 572 20.60 -3.58 9.97
N GLN A 573 20.33 -4.88 10.11
CA GLN A 573 20.77 -5.65 11.28
C GLN A 573 21.68 -6.78 10.82
N TYR A 574 22.92 -6.73 11.30
CA TYR A 574 23.85 -7.85 11.21
C TYR A 574 24.18 -8.30 12.60
N GLN A 575 23.34 -9.18 13.16
CA GLN A 575 23.56 -9.80 14.46
C GLN A 575 24.44 -11.02 14.32
N THR A 576 25.44 -11.13 15.20
CA THR A 576 26.39 -12.22 15.19
C THR A 576 26.52 -12.80 16.59
N GLU A 577 26.84 -14.08 16.63
CA GLU A 577 27.22 -14.77 17.88
C GLU A 577 28.70 -14.48 18.19
N LEU A 578 28.93 -14.00 19.38
CA LEU A 578 30.24 -13.61 19.90
C LEU A 578 30.61 -14.48 21.06
N LYS A 579 31.93 -14.58 21.33
CA LYS A 579 32.48 -15.29 22.47
C LYS A 579 33.60 -14.45 23.07
N PHE A 580 33.62 -14.31 24.42
CA PHE A 580 34.81 -13.86 25.10
C PHE A 580 35.86 -14.99 25.12
N THR A 581 37.14 -14.65 24.92
CA THR A 581 38.24 -15.60 24.96
C THR A 581 38.72 -15.85 26.38
N GLU A 582 38.52 -14.89 27.28
CA GLU A 582 38.83 -14.99 28.68
C GLU A 582 37.56 -15.32 29.48
N GLY A 583 37.74 -16.28 30.46
CA GLY A 583 36.66 -16.72 31.35
C GLY A 583 35.98 -18.01 30.88
N GLU A 584 35.18 -18.60 31.76
CA GLU A 584 34.33 -19.72 31.38
C GLU A 584 33.27 -19.29 30.41
N SER A 585 33.29 -19.86 29.21
CA SER A 585 32.19 -19.66 28.27
C SER A 585 31.03 -20.53 28.72
N ASP A 586 29.93 -19.90 29.15
CA ASP A 586 28.67 -20.59 29.40
C ASP A 586 28.00 -20.91 28.03
N PRO A 587 27.87 -22.20 27.68
CA PRO A 587 27.25 -22.59 26.43
C PRO A 587 25.75 -22.23 26.35
N GLU A 588 25.11 -22.00 27.51
CA GLU A 588 23.71 -21.65 27.59
C GLU A 588 23.45 -20.14 27.43
N HIS A 589 24.44 -19.29 27.76
CA HIS A 589 24.32 -17.83 27.63
C HIS A 589 25.12 -17.30 26.42
N LYS A 590 24.49 -17.34 25.25
CA LYS A 590 25.10 -16.84 24.02
C LYS A 590 25.13 -15.32 24.01
N ILE A 591 26.27 -14.74 23.65
CA ILE A 591 26.40 -13.31 23.41
C ILE A 591 25.99 -13.05 21.97
N ILE A 592 24.82 -12.46 21.80
CA ILE A 592 24.32 -12.03 20.49
C ILE A 592 24.30 -10.50 20.48
N ALA A 593 25.11 -9.90 19.63
CA ALA A 593 25.14 -8.46 19.48
C ALA A 593 25.20 -8.05 18.02
N GLU A 594 24.88 -6.82 17.76
CA GLU A 594 25.04 -6.24 16.42
C GLU A 594 26.53 -6.03 16.15
N SER A 595 27.00 -6.51 15.00
CA SER A 595 28.39 -6.33 14.54
C SER A 595 28.47 -5.25 13.47
N ARG A 596 29.34 -4.28 13.68
CA ARG A 596 29.63 -3.23 12.71
C ARG A 596 31.10 -3.17 12.37
N PHE A 597 31.42 -3.12 11.09
CA PHE A 597 32.78 -3.01 10.60
C PHE A 597 33.03 -1.58 10.15
N VAL A 598 33.93 -0.90 10.83
CA VAL A 598 34.17 0.55 10.65
C VAL A 598 35.66 0.89 10.65
N SER A 599 36.06 1.95 9.96
CA SER A 599 37.41 2.48 10.11
C SER A 599 37.62 3.13 11.49
N PRO A 600 38.85 3.21 11.99
CA PRO A 600 39.16 3.93 13.22
C PRO A 600 38.65 5.38 13.28
N SER A 601 38.65 6.10 12.16
CA SER A 601 38.13 7.46 12.04
C SER A 601 36.60 7.57 12.07
N TYR A 602 35.87 6.44 12.09
CA TYR A 602 34.41 6.46 12.07
C TYR A 602 33.82 7.28 13.23
N PHE A 603 34.35 7.07 14.44
CA PHE A 603 33.83 7.73 15.64
C PHE A 603 34.05 9.25 15.61
N SER A 604 35.22 9.73 15.13
CA SER A 604 35.51 11.15 14.98
C SER A 604 34.66 11.76 13.88
N THR A 605 34.57 11.11 12.73
CA THR A 605 33.76 11.55 11.58
C THR A 605 32.29 11.64 11.96
N MET A 606 31.75 10.66 12.70
CA MET A 606 30.36 10.63 13.14
C MET A 606 30.11 11.38 14.46
N ARG A 607 31.17 11.82 15.14
CA ARG A 607 31.13 12.50 16.44
C ARG A 607 30.43 11.67 17.51
N ILE A 608 30.77 10.36 17.56
CA ILE A 608 30.29 9.45 18.60
C ILE A 608 31.28 9.57 19.81
N PRO A 609 30.80 9.97 21.02
CA PRO A 609 31.70 10.21 22.14
C PRO A 609 32.31 8.92 22.70
N LEU A 610 33.59 8.97 23.03
CA LEU A 610 34.29 7.95 23.86
C LEU A 610 33.87 8.14 25.32
N LEU A 611 33.49 7.06 25.98
CA LEU A 611 33.06 7.06 27.37
C LEU A 611 34.18 6.52 28.31
N ALA A 612 34.93 5.50 27.83
CA ALA A 612 36.00 4.91 28.59
C ALA A 612 37.01 4.25 27.65
N GLY A 613 38.28 4.15 28.06
CA GLY A 613 39.34 3.53 27.28
C GLY A 613 39.95 4.46 26.24
N GLU A 614 40.39 3.88 25.12
CA GLU A 614 41.04 4.56 24.01
C GLU A 614 40.31 4.29 22.69
N MET A 615 40.34 5.26 21.77
CA MET A 615 39.85 5.04 20.41
C MET A 615 40.73 4.06 19.64
N CYS A 616 40.15 3.34 18.70
CA CYS A 616 40.91 2.52 17.75
C CYS A 616 41.91 3.38 16.98
N ARG A 617 43.09 2.81 16.75
CA ARG A 617 44.17 3.44 15.96
C ARG A 617 44.27 2.78 14.59
N GLU A 618 44.65 3.57 13.58
CA GLU A 618 45.00 3.05 12.25
C GLU A 618 46.35 2.35 12.31
N GLN A 619 46.34 1.02 12.56
CA GLN A 619 47.55 0.22 12.50
C GLN A 619 47.31 -1.05 11.70
N PRO A 620 48.20 -1.45 10.78
CA PRO A 620 48.12 -2.74 10.13
C PRO A 620 48.29 -3.87 11.17
N ASN A 621 47.47 -4.87 11.11
CA ASN A 621 47.51 -6.09 11.92
C ASN A 621 47.04 -6.01 13.39
N LEU A 622 46.35 -4.99 13.82
CA LEU A 622 45.76 -4.99 15.15
C LEU A 622 44.25 -5.24 15.05
N ASN A 623 43.83 -6.33 15.65
CA ASN A 623 42.40 -6.65 15.84
C ASN A 623 41.89 -5.91 17.07
N HIS A 624 41.45 -4.69 16.87
CA HIS A 624 40.83 -3.87 17.91
C HIS A 624 39.34 -3.77 17.69
N THR A 625 38.58 -3.69 18.75
CA THR A 625 37.17 -3.49 18.75
C THR A 625 36.75 -2.46 19.78
N MET A 626 35.67 -1.75 19.48
CA MET A 626 34.97 -0.90 20.43
C MET A 626 33.60 -1.49 20.72
N VAL A 627 33.08 -1.24 21.90
CA VAL A 627 31.67 -1.61 22.22
C VAL A 627 30.89 -0.39 22.66
N ASN A 628 29.58 -0.42 22.47
CA ASN A 628 28.77 0.63 23.02
C ASN A 628 28.42 0.40 24.49
N ARG A 629 27.86 1.43 25.15
CA ARG A 629 27.44 1.37 26.56
C ARG A 629 26.44 0.25 26.79
N SER A 630 25.47 0.07 25.88
CA SER A 630 24.45 -0.99 25.97
C SER A 630 25.08 -2.38 26.01
N PHE A 631 26.14 -2.64 25.22
CA PHE A 631 26.87 -3.90 25.23
C PHE A 631 27.54 -4.13 26.60
N ALA A 632 28.29 -3.13 27.10
CA ALA A 632 28.98 -3.23 28.36
C ALA A 632 28.00 -3.49 29.52
N ASN A 633 26.88 -2.80 29.55
CA ASN A 633 25.87 -2.96 30.61
C ASN A 633 25.13 -4.30 30.53
N THR A 634 24.89 -4.83 29.32
CA THR A 634 24.12 -6.08 29.12
C THR A 634 24.96 -7.32 29.46
N PHE A 635 26.20 -7.36 28.98
CA PHE A 635 27.01 -8.59 29.06
C PHE A 635 28.07 -8.59 30.16
N LEU A 636 28.44 -7.43 30.67
CA LEU A 636 29.48 -7.28 31.67
C LEU A 636 29.14 -6.24 32.76
N PRO A 637 27.99 -6.32 33.43
CA PRO A 637 27.60 -5.36 34.44
C PRO A 637 28.61 -5.39 35.63
N GLY A 638 29.22 -4.24 35.91
CA GLY A 638 30.15 -4.08 37.04
C GLY A 638 31.56 -4.63 36.85
N SER A 639 31.88 -5.29 35.74
CA SER A 639 33.21 -5.74 35.39
C SER A 639 33.77 -4.95 34.22
N GLY A 640 35.09 -4.66 34.25
CA GLY A 640 35.74 -3.92 33.16
C GLY A 640 35.65 -4.70 31.83
N VAL A 641 35.16 -4.08 30.77
CA VAL A 641 35.12 -4.68 29.45
C VAL A 641 36.40 -4.39 28.65
N ILE A 642 37.12 -3.33 29.01
CA ILE A 642 38.34 -2.89 28.32
C ILE A 642 39.48 -3.90 28.59
N GLY A 643 40.23 -4.24 27.51
CA GLY A 643 41.29 -5.22 27.53
C GLY A 643 40.84 -6.67 27.38
N ARG A 644 39.52 -6.94 27.36
CA ARG A 644 38.99 -8.28 27.04
C ARG A 644 39.02 -8.54 25.56
N HIS A 645 39.14 -9.83 25.19
CA HIS A 645 39.17 -10.27 23.82
C HIS A 645 37.84 -10.90 23.43
N ILE A 646 37.30 -10.47 22.32
CA ILE A 646 36.04 -10.97 21.73
C ILE A 646 36.35 -11.65 20.40
N SER A 647 35.81 -12.85 20.23
CA SER A 647 35.85 -13.57 18.95
C SER A 647 34.51 -13.54 18.27
N LEU A 648 34.53 -13.38 16.93
CA LEU A 648 33.36 -13.50 16.07
C LEU A 648 33.25 -14.94 15.59
N LEU A 649 32.22 -15.65 16.02
CA LEU A 649 32.01 -17.05 15.65
C LEU A 649 31.61 -17.19 14.18
N GLY A 650 32.29 -18.10 13.47
CA GLY A 650 32.00 -18.38 12.04
C GLY A 650 32.65 -17.40 11.04
N SER A 651 33.38 -16.39 11.50
CA SER A 651 34.11 -15.49 10.60
C SER A 651 35.50 -16.03 10.30
N THR A 652 35.89 -15.97 9.04
CA THR A 652 37.25 -16.22 8.57
C THR A 652 38.13 -14.96 8.60
N PHE A 653 37.52 -13.77 8.68
CA PHE A 653 38.19 -12.47 8.57
C PHE A 653 38.62 -11.91 9.94
N VAL A 654 37.80 -12.15 10.98
CA VAL A 654 38.10 -11.70 12.34
C VAL A 654 38.08 -12.89 13.28
N GLN A 655 39.26 -13.25 13.80
CA GLN A 655 39.37 -14.37 14.73
C GLN A 655 39.19 -13.92 16.18
N THR A 656 39.93 -12.91 16.63
CA THR A 656 39.85 -12.35 17.97
C THR A 656 40.28 -10.89 17.97
N ALA A 657 39.58 -10.03 18.72
CA ALA A 657 39.92 -8.62 18.84
C ALA A 657 39.82 -8.13 20.27
N GLU A 658 40.75 -7.26 20.68
CA GLU A 658 40.80 -6.64 22.01
C GLU A 658 39.84 -5.46 22.09
N VAL A 659 39.02 -5.38 23.11
CA VAL A 659 38.14 -4.23 23.38
C VAL A 659 39.00 -3.08 23.92
N ARG A 660 39.18 -2.02 23.13
CA ARG A 660 39.99 -0.85 23.49
C ARG A 660 39.21 0.21 24.20
N GLY A 661 37.92 0.29 24.00
CA GLY A 661 37.09 1.34 24.63
C GLY A 661 35.61 1.12 24.49
N VAL A 662 34.90 1.94 25.24
CA VAL A 662 33.44 2.01 25.28
C VAL A 662 32.98 3.35 24.70
N VAL A 663 32.12 3.32 23.71
CA VAL A 663 31.52 4.51 23.09
C VAL A 663 30.06 4.70 23.53
N ALA A 664 29.54 5.89 23.32
CA ALA A 664 28.12 6.18 23.57
C ALA A 664 27.20 5.34 22.66
N ASP A 665 25.98 5.14 23.12
CA ASP A 665 24.96 4.44 22.35
C ASP A 665 24.53 5.29 21.14
N ALA A 666 24.47 4.65 19.97
CA ALA A 666 24.03 5.24 18.72
C ALA A 666 22.95 4.36 18.08
N ARG A 667 22.00 4.97 17.38
CA ARG A 667 20.89 4.28 16.68
C ARG A 667 21.34 3.82 15.29
N GLU A 668 22.27 2.93 15.30
CA GLU A 668 22.96 2.45 14.09
C GLU A 668 22.01 1.71 13.12
N SER A 669 21.12 0.87 13.68
CA SER A 669 20.24 -0.02 12.90
C SER A 669 18.87 0.58 12.60
N GLY A 670 18.81 1.92 12.55
CA GLY A 670 17.61 2.68 12.25
C GLY A 670 17.12 3.52 13.43
N LEU A 671 16.67 4.72 13.12
CA LEU A 671 16.22 5.70 14.11
C LEU A 671 15.00 5.22 14.91
N ASN A 672 14.22 4.30 14.34
CA ASN A 672 13.00 3.73 14.94
C ASN A 672 13.27 2.63 15.98
N ARG A 673 14.52 2.30 16.26
CA ARG A 673 14.91 1.28 17.23
C ARG A 673 15.71 1.91 18.36
N GLU A 674 15.54 1.38 19.56
CA GLU A 674 16.41 1.74 20.65
C GLU A 674 17.80 1.12 20.46
N PRO A 675 18.87 1.81 20.88
CA PRO A 675 20.23 1.27 20.78
C PRO A 675 20.34 -0.02 21.57
N GLY A 676 20.63 -1.12 20.86
CA GLY A 676 20.96 -2.40 21.46
C GLY A 676 22.48 -2.57 21.69
N PRO A 677 22.93 -3.74 22.16
CA PRO A 677 24.34 -4.09 22.24
C PRO A 677 24.98 -4.11 20.84
N VAL A 678 26.07 -3.34 20.67
CA VAL A 678 26.81 -3.20 19.40
C VAL A 678 28.30 -3.41 19.66
N VAL A 679 28.94 -4.16 18.79
CA VAL A 679 30.40 -4.32 18.70
C VAL A 679 30.87 -3.70 17.39
N TYR A 680 31.82 -2.77 17.47
CA TYR A 680 32.44 -2.11 16.33
C TYR A 680 33.81 -2.71 16.06
N TRP A 681 33.93 -3.45 14.98
CA TRP A 681 35.19 -4.02 14.51
C TRP A 681 35.99 -2.95 13.77
N CYS A 682 37.09 -2.51 14.36
CA CYS A 682 37.92 -1.45 13.78
C CYS A 682 38.80 -2.02 12.69
N MET A 683 38.31 -1.92 11.44
CA MET A 683 38.98 -2.45 10.25
C MET A 683 39.14 -1.36 9.20
N SER A 684 40.34 -1.19 8.69
CA SER A 684 40.60 -0.23 7.61
C SER A 684 40.02 -0.63 6.24
N ALA A 685 39.66 -1.91 6.07
CA ALA A 685 39.01 -2.43 4.87
C ALA A 685 37.98 -3.50 5.27
N PRO A 686 36.77 -3.11 5.69
CA PRO A 686 35.75 -4.04 6.14
C PRO A 686 35.16 -4.89 4.99
N MET A 687 35.17 -4.35 3.79
CA MET A 687 34.62 -4.97 2.57
C MET A 687 35.17 -4.23 1.34
N PRO A 688 35.09 -4.82 0.13
CA PRO A 688 35.63 -4.17 -1.08
C PRO A 688 34.96 -2.84 -1.46
N ASP A 689 33.65 -2.72 -1.29
CA ASP A 689 32.83 -1.54 -1.63
C ASP A 689 32.14 -0.91 -0.40
N PRO A 690 32.89 -0.47 0.63
CA PRO A 690 32.30 0.10 1.83
C PRO A 690 31.59 1.43 1.51
N SER A 691 30.69 1.82 2.42
CA SER A 691 30.15 3.18 2.44
C SER A 691 31.23 4.16 2.90
N TYR A 692 31.60 5.10 2.05
CA TYR A 692 32.46 6.24 2.44
C TYR A 692 31.59 7.29 3.12
N LEU A 693 32.06 7.80 4.23
CA LEU A 693 31.43 8.85 5.05
C LEU A 693 32.39 10.01 5.12
N VAL A 694 32.07 11.11 4.44
CA VAL A 694 32.94 12.28 4.34
C VAL A 694 32.29 13.45 5.05
N ARG A 695 32.91 13.92 6.12
CA ARG A 695 32.49 15.12 6.83
C ARG A 695 33.00 16.35 6.11
N THR A 696 32.10 17.29 5.85
CA THR A 696 32.36 18.51 5.11
C THR A 696 32.12 19.77 5.96
N ALA A 697 32.90 20.82 5.73
CA ALA A 697 32.70 22.12 6.39
C ALA A 697 31.52 22.91 5.79
N MET A 698 31.06 22.55 4.61
CA MET A 698 29.99 23.20 3.85
C MET A 698 28.93 22.19 3.44
N ASP A 699 27.97 22.61 2.61
CA ASP A 699 26.99 21.72 2.01
C ASP A 699 27.67 20.50 1.36
N PRO A 700 27.34 19.27 1.79
CA PRO A 700 27.93 18.05 1.24
C PRO A 700 27.84 17.95 -0.28
N MET A 701 26.73 18.37 -0.87
CA MET A 701 26.51 18.27 -2.31
C MET A 701 27.38 19.24 -3.11
N ALA A 702 27.87 20.33 -2.52
CA ALA A 702 28.78 21.23 -3.18
C ALA A 702 30.14 20.58 -3.49
N LEU A 703 30.55 19.57 -2.71
CA LEU A 703 31.80 18.83 -2.90
C LEU A 703 31.61 17.55 -3.73
N ALA A 704 30.41 17.20 -4.10
CA ALA A 704 30.08 15.92 -4.76
C ALA A 704 30.90 15.70 -6.05
N GLU A 705 30.98 16.70 -6.93
CA GLU A 705 31.69 16.58 -8.18
C GLU A 705 33.21 16.61 -7.98
N THR A 706 33.72 17.37 -7.00
CA THR A 706 35.14 17.40 -6.66
C THR A 706 35.60 16.05 -6.13
N ILE A 707 34.79 15.44 -5.26
CA ILE A 707 35.04 14.10 -4.71
C ILE A 707 35.02 13.05 -5.84
N ARG A 708 34.03 13.11 -6.73
CA ARG A 708 33.93 12.19 -7.87
C ARG A 708 35.17 12.28 -8.77
N LYS A 709 35.63 13.49 -9.09
CA LYS A 709 36.87 13.68 -9.86
C LYS A 709 38.09 13.16 -9.12
N LYS A 710 38.18 13.42 -7.81
CA LYS A 710 39.30 12.95 -6.99
C LYS A 710 39.39 11.43 -6.97
N VAL A 711 38.24 10.77 -6.79
CA VAL A 711 38.15 9.30 -6.84
C VAL A 711 38.49 8.78 -8.23
N HIS A 712 38.03 9.42 -9.31
CA HIS A 712 38.36 9.03 -10.69
C HIS A 712 39.86 9.17 -11.02
N GLU A 713 40.53 10.18 -10.48
CA GLU A 713 41.99 10.32 -10.60
C GLU A 713 42.74 9.12 -9.99
N LEU A 714 42.24 8.58 -8.87
CA LEU A 714 42.87 7.47 -8.17
C LEU A 714 42.46 6.12 -8.75
N GLU A 715 41.18 5.99 -9.10
CA GLU A 715 40.55 4.76 -9.55
C GLU A 715 39.75 4.98 -10.84
N PRO A 716 40.47 5.16 -11.99
CA PRO A 716 39.83 5.56 -13.24
C PRO A 716 38.84 4.51 -13.81
N ASN A 717 38.92 3.25 -13.36
CA ASN A 717 38.08 2.17 -13.84
C ASN A 717 36.90 1.86 -12.90
N ARG A 718 36.65 2.71 -11.89
CA ARG A 718 35.61 2.46 -10.90
C ARG A 718 34.56 3.53 -10.90
N SER A 719 33.31 3.10 -10.82
CA SER A 719 32.19 4.02 -10.69
C SER A 719 31.98 4.46 -9.24
N VAL A 720 31.67 5.75 -9.07
CA VAL A 720 31.18 6.32 -7.81
C VAL A 720 29.67 6.43 -7.90
N PHE A 721 28.98 5.84 -6.93
CA PHE A 721 27.52 5.79 -6.95
C PHE A 721 26.90 6.04 -5.57
N ALA A 722 25.56 6.19 -5.53
CA ALA A 722 24.78 6.51 -4.33
C ALA A 722 25.30 7.75 -3.57
N LEU A 723 25.82 8.72 -4.31
CA LEU A 723 26.42 9.94 -3.76
C LEU A 723 25.31 10.88 -3.31
N SER A 724 25.14 10.99 -1.99
CA SER A 724 24.09 11.79 -1.38
C SER A 724 24.40 12.13 0.09
N PRO A 725 23.80 13.18 0.67
CA PRO A 725 23.90 13.44 2.11
C PRO A 725 23.36 12.26 2.94
N LEU A 726 23.99 11.98 4.08
CA LEU A 726 23.53 10.92 4.99
C LEU A 726 22.07 11.14 5.45
N GLU A 727 21.69 12.39 5.69
CA GLU A 727 20.32 12.75 6.05
C GLU A 727 19.31 12.27 4.99
N ALA A 728 19.63 12.47 3.70
CA ALA A 728 18.75 12.02 2.61
C ALA A 728 18.66 10.50 2.56
N GLN A 729 19.75 9.76 2.79
CA GLN A 729 19.73 8.30 2.85
C GLN A 729 18.87 7.78 4.02
N ILE A 730 18.94 8.45 5.17
CA ILE A 730 18.09 8.12 6.32
C ILE A 730 16.64 8.43 6.01
N ASP A 731 16.34 9.59 5.42
CA ASP A 731 14.98 9.98 5.03
C ASP A 731 14.38 8.98 4.01
N ASP A 732 15.16 8.54 3.04
CA ASP A 732 14.74 7.55 2.04
C ASP A 732 14.43 6.19 2.67
N ALA A 733 15.16 5.79 3.69
CA ALA A 733 14.89 4.56 4.45
C ALA A 733 13.53 4.57 5.16
N PHE A 734 12.99 5.77 5.48
CA PHE A 734 11.67 5.95 6.10
C PHE A 734 10.59 6.46 5.14
N LEU A 735 10.85 6.45 3.83
CA LEU A 735 9.94 6.96 2.81
C LEU A 735 8.55 6.28 2.85
N GLU A 736 8.49 4.96 3.10
CA GLU A 736 7.23 4.23 3.22
C GLU A 736 6.40 4.72 4.42
N ASN A 737 7.04 4.99 5.56
CA ASN A 737 6.38 5.54 6.75
C ASN A 737 5.81 6.94 6.49
N ARG A 738 6.57 7.78 5.79
CA ARG A 738 6.15 9.11 5.37
C ARG A 738 4.96 9.06 4.41
N LEU A 739 5.03 8.21 3.38
CA LEU A 739 3.96 8.03 2.41
C LEU A 739 2.65 7.61 3.09
N ARG A 740 2.70 6.61 3.96
CA ARG A 740 1.55 6.14 4.72
C ARG A 740 0.94 7.24 5.59
N THR A 741 1.77 8.01 6.29
CA THR A 741 1.32 9.13 7.14
C THR A 741 0.62 10.21 6.31
N VAL A 742 1.20 10.61 5.18
CA VAL A 742 0.63 11.63 4.27
C VAL A 742 -0.70 11.16 3.67
N LEU A 743 -0.80 9.93 3.23
CA LEU A 743 -2.04 9.38 2.66
C LEU A 743 -3.16 9.33 3.70
N LEU A 744 -2.86 8.87 4.93
CA LEU A 744 -3.84 8.83 6.00
C LEU A 744 -4.26 10.24 6.45
N ALA A 745 -3.35 11.18 6.52
CA ALA A 745 -3.67 12.59 6.80
C ALA A 745 -4.59 13.19 5.72
N PHE A 746 -4.34 12.88 4.45
CA PHE A 746 -5.21 13.30 3.34
C PHE A 746 -6.62 12.69 3.44
N PHE A 747 -6.72 11.38 3.74
CA PHE A 747 -8.02 10.73 3.92
C PHE A 747 -8.77 11.27 5.14
N ALA A 748 -8.05 11.54 6.24
CA ALA A 748 -8.61 12.15 7.44
C ALA A 748 -9.13 13.57 7.16
N GLY A 749 -8.38 14.40 6.46
CA GLY A 749 -8.83 15.72 6.02
C GLY A 749 -10.08 15.66 5.13
N THR A 750 -10.11 14.71 4.20
CA THR A 750 -11.28 14.45 3.35
C THR A 750 -12.50 14.01 4.19
N ALA A 751 -12.29 13.15 5.19
CA ALA A 751 -13.36 12.75 6.11
C ALA A 751 -13.95 13.93 6.89
N VAL A 752 -13.10 14.83 7.40
CA VAL A 752 -13.55 16.06 8.06
C VAL A 752 -14.39 16.92 7.13
N ALA A 753 -13.94 17.12 5.90
CA ALA A 753 -14.69 17.88 4.90
C ALA A 753 -16.08 17.26 4.63
N LEU A 754 -16.14 15.92 4.54
CA LEU A 754 -17.42 15.21 4.37
C LEU A 754 -18.32 15.33 5.59
N VAL A 755 -17.79 15.30 6.81
CA VAL A 755 -18.56 15.54 8.04
C VAL A 755 -19.11 16.97 8.08
N CYS A 756 -18.32 17.97 7.66
CA CYS A 756 -18.80 19.35 7.54
C CYS A 756 -20.01 19.45 6.60
N VAL A 757 -19.94 18.81 5.42
CA VAL A 757 -21.02 18.78 4.45
C VAL A 757 -22.26 18.08 5.02
N GLY A 758 -22.07 16.96 5.73
CA GLY A 758 -23.15 16.19 6.36
C GLY A 758 -23.85 16.95 7.48
N LEU A 759 -23.10 17.57 8.38
CA LEU A 759 -23.63 18.42 9.45
C LEU A 759 -24.37 19.63 8.89
N TYR A 760 -23.75 20.34 7.94
CA TYR A 760 -24.38 21.48 7.30
C TYR A 760 -25.70 21.08 6.62
N GLY A 761 -25.71 19.99 5.84
CA GLY A 761 -26.88 19.50 5.14
C GLY A 761 -28.02 19.10 6.09
N THR A 762 -27.69 18.36 7.16
CA THR A 762 -28.67 17.90 8.15
C THR A 762 -29.27 19.06 8.95
N LEU A 763 -28.43 20.01 9.36
CA LEU A 763 -28.90 21.20 10.08
C LEU A 763 -29.70 22.14 9.18
N SER A 764 -29.26 22.40 7.94
CA SER A 764 -30.01 23.22 6.97
C SER A 764 -31.40 22.61 6.73
N TYR A 765 -31.50 21.30 6.60
CA TYR A 765 -32.77 20.61 6.50
C TYR A 765 -33.60 20.74 7.78
N ALA A 766 -33.02 20.54 8.97
CA ALA A 766 -33.73 20.69 10.24
C ALA A 766 -34.29 22.13 10.42
N VAL A 767 -33.55 23.13 9.98
CA VAL A 767 -33.98 24.53 9.94
C VAL A 767 -35.16 24.71 8.99
N SER A 768 -35.08 24.21 7.74
CA SER A 768 -36.16 24.38 6.75
C SER A 768 -37.46 23.71 7.19
N VAL A 769 -37.42 22.54 7.81
CA VAL A 769 -38.61 21.85 8.33
C VAL A 769 -39.22 22.56 9.53
N ARG A 770 -38.41 23.25 10.34
CA ARG A 770 -38.87 23.99 11.53
C ARG A 770 -39.03 25.49 11.31
N GLN A 771 -39.05 25.94 10.09
CA GLN A 771 -39.06 27.37 9.76
C GLN A 771 -40.30 28.08 10.34
N ARG A 772 -41.49 27.39 10.29
CA ARG A 772 -42.71 27.93 10.91
C ARG A 772 -42.64 27.98 12.45
N GLU A 773 -42.12 26.96 13.09
CA GLU A 773 -41.90 26.92 14.56
C GLU A 773 -40.96 28.03 14.99
N VAL A 774 -39.85 28.24 14.25
CA VAL A 774 -38.89 29.31 14.52
C VAL A 774 -39.52 30.70 14.29
N GLY A 775 -40.28 30.86 13.16
CA GLY A 775 -40.99 32.12 12.88
C GLY A 775 -41.99 32.47 13.95
N LEU A 776 -42.78 31.47 14.41
CA LEU A 776 -43.75 31.68 15.51
C LEU A 776 -43.07 32.07 16.81
N ARG A 777 -41.96 31.42 17.17
CA ARG A 777 -41.18 31.79 18.38
C ARG A 777 -40.59 33.19 18.32
N LEU A 778 -40.08 33.58 17.14
CA LEU A 778 -39.58 34.93 16.91
C LEU A 778 -40.73 35.96 17.01
N ALA A 779 -41.91 35.67 16.47
CA ALA A 779 -43.11 36.53 16.60
C ALA A 779 -43.57 36.68 18.05
N LEU A 780 -43.39 35.63 18.89
CA LEU A 780 -43.70 35.62 20.31
C LEU A 780 -42.58 36.22 21.19
N GLY A 781 -41.54 36.80 20.58
CA GLY A 781 -40.49 37.56 21.31
C GLY A 781 -39.25 36.76 21.69
N ALA A 782 -39.03 35.52 21.14
CA ALA A 782 -37.82 34.78 21.42
C ALA A 782 -36.58 35.50 20.85
N LEU A 783 -35.49 35.53 21.62
CA LEU A 783 -34.23 36.17 21.22
C LEU A 783 -33.56 35.30 20.12
N ARG A 784 -33.04 35.95 19.05
CA ARG A 784 -32.31 35.30 17.97
C ARG A 784 -31.17 34.42 18.46
N GLY A 785 -30.43 34.85 19.52
CA GLY A 785 -29.36 34.09 20.15
C GLY A 785 -29.84 32.76 20.78
N GLN A 786 -31.06 32.69 21.29
CA GLN A 786 -31.62 31.47 21.85
C GLN A 786 -31.86 30.42 20.78
N ILE A 787 -32.32 30.83 19.59
CA ILE A 787 -32.51 29.95 18.43
C ILE A 787 -31.17 29.43 17.93
N VAL A 788 -30.17 30.32 17.79
CA VAL A 788 -28.81 29.91 17.39
C VAL A 788 -28.24 28.90 18.39
N LYS A 789 -28.34 29.19 19.70
CA LYS A 789 -27.88 28.31 20.77
C LYS A 789 -28.55 26.94 20.72
N GLN A 790 -29.84 26.86 20.45
CA GLN A 790 -30.60 25.61 20.38
C GLN A 790 -30.11 24.73 19.24
N PHE A 791 -29.93 25.27 18.03
CA PHE A 791 -29.45 24.47 16.86
C PHE A 791 -27.97 24.10 17.02
N LEU A 792 -27.13 24.97 17.54
CA LEU A 792 -25.74 24.68 17.88
C LEU A 792 -25.62 23.55 18.90
N LEU A 793 -26.36 23.59 20.00
CA LEU A 793 -26.34 22.56 21.02
C LEU A 793 -26.77 21.21 20.47
N GLN A 794 -27.79 21.16 19.59
CA GLN A 794 -28.20 19.92 18.95
C GLN A 794 -27.06 19.27 18.11
N GLY A 795 -26.35 20.06 17.32
CA GLY A 795 -25.21 19.59 16.53
C GLY A 795 -24.05 19.14 17.43
N LEU A 796 -23.74 19.94 18.46
CA LEU A 796 -22.64 19.64 19.39
C LEU A 796 -22.89 18.37 20.24
N VAL A 797 -24.11 18.14 20.76
CA VAL A 797 -24.45 16.92 21.51
C VAL A 797 -24.21 15.68 20.67
N VAL A 798 -24.67 15.66 19.42
CA VAL A 798 -24.47 14.51 18.52
C VAL A 798 -22.98 14.34 18.20
N THR A 799 -22.26 15.45 18.01
CA THR A 799 -20.81 15.41 17.76
C THR A 799 -20.06 14.83 18.95
N VAL A 800 -20.37 15.28 20.18
CA VAL A 800 -19.72 14.77 21.41
C VAL A 800 -19.99 13.28 21.59
N LEU A 801 -21.24 12.83 21.38
CA LEU A 801 -21.59 11.41 21.42
C LEU A 801 -20.86 10.62 20.34
N GLY A 802 -20.80 11.15 19.11
CA GLY A 802 -20.02 10.57 18.01
C GLY A 802 -18.53 10.49 18.32
N CYS A 803 -17.96 11.54 18.93
CA CYS A 803 -16.56 11.56 19.39
C CYS A 803 -16.30 10.49 20.46
N ALA A 804 -17.21 10.29 21.41
CA ALA A 804 -17.04 9.25 22.43
C ALA A 804 -17.04 7.83 21.82
N VAL A 805 -17.96 7.55 20.90
CA VAL A 805 -17.97 6.28 20.15
C VAL A 805 -16.72 6.16 19.28
N GLY A 806 -16.34 7.22 18.57
CA GLY A 806 -15.14 7.26 17.72
C GLY A 806 -13.85 7.04 18.52
N TRP A 807 -13.77 7.54 19.75
CA TRP A 807 -12.65 7.25 20.63
C TRP A 807 -12.55 5.76 20.98
N GLY A 808 -13.67 5.12 21.33
CA GLY A 808 -13.70 3.67 21.57
C GLY A 808 -13.23 2.87 20.36
N LEU A 809 -13.72 3.23 19.16
CA LEU A 809 -13.28 2.61 17.91
C LEU A 809 -11.81 2.88 17.62
N ALA A 810 -11.33 4.10 17.85
CA ALA A 810 -9.94 4.48 17.68
C ALA A 810 -9.02 3.69 18.62
N ALA A 811 -9.41 3.49 19.88
CA ALA A 811 -8.66 2.70 20.85
C ALA A 811 -8.56 1.22 20.46
N ALA A 812 -9.64 0.65 19.90
CA ALA A 812 -9.64 -0.70 19.35
C ALA A 812 -8.73 -0.80 18.12
N PHE A 813 -8.78 0.17 17.21
CA PHE A 813 -7.97 0.20 16.00
C PHE A 813 -6.49 0.51 16.29
N ALA A 814 -6.20 1.29 17.33
CA ALA A 814 -4.84 1.64 17.74
C ALA A 814 -4.01 0.42 18.18
N ARG A 815 -4.66 -0.64 18.68
CA ARG A 815 -4.00 -1.93 18.96
C ARG A 815 -3.42 -2.57 17.69
N PHE A 816 -4.12 -2.44 16.57
CA PHE A 816 -3.64 -2.91 15.27
C PHE A 816 -2.45 -2.06 14.76
N LEU A 817 -2.41 -0.77 15.13
CA LEU A 817 -1.35 0.16 14.78
C LEU A 817 -0.11 0.04 15.68
N SER A 818 -0.18 -0.64 16.83
CA SER A 818 0.88 -0.63 17.86
C SER A 818 2.26 -0.98 17.32
N GLY A 819 2.35 -1.97 16.40
CA GLY A 819 3.62 -2.36 15.76
C GLY A 819 4.14 -1.37 14.70
N MET A 820 3.41 -0.28 14.41
CA MET A 820 3.77 0.75 13.42
C MET A 820 4.01 2.12 14.06
N LEU A 821 3.77 2.24 15.36
CA LEU A 821 3.96 3.46 16.15
C LEU A 821 5.34 3.45 16.80
N TYR A 822 6.01 4.59 16.75
CA TYR A 822 7.26 4.84 17.44
C TYR A 822 7.12 5.97 18.46
N GLY A 823 7.54 5.73 19.69
CA GLY A 823 7.57 6.76 20.73
C GLY A 823 6.21 7.34 21.16
N VAL A 824 5.09 6.73 20.68
CA VAL A 824 3.73 7.18 20.97
C VAL A 824 2.90 6.00 21.46
N SER A 825 2.24 6.18 22.59
CA SER A 825 1.29 5.17 23.08
C SER A 825 0.07 5.10 22.15
N PRO A 826 -0.46 3.89 21.88
CA PRO A 826 -1.72 3.72 21.15
C PRO A 826 -2.91 4.49 21.76
N SER A 827 -2.86 4.76 23.07
CA SER A 827 -3.85 5.50 23.84
C SER A 827 -3.41 6.95 24.18
N ASP A 828 -2.58 7.56 23.32
CA ASP A 828 -2.07 8.89 23.56
C ASP A 828 -3.18 9.95 23.74
N ILE A 829 -3.39 10.36 24.97
CA ILE A 829 -4.48 11.28 25.36
C ILE A 829 -4.34 12.63 24.65
N THR A 830 -3.14 13.10 24.40
CA THR A 830 -2.92 14.41 23.76
C THR A 830 -3.35 14.38 22.29
N THR A 831 -3.05 13.31 21.55
CA THR A 831 -3.52 13.13 20.17
C THR A 831 -5.04 12.97 20.12
N LEU A 832 -5.58 12.09 20.95
CA LEU A 832 -7.01 11.84 20.98
C LEU A 832 -7.79 13.09 21.43
N GLY A 833 -7.31 13.79 22.45
CA GLY A 833 -7.90 15.05 22.93
C GLY A 833 -7.87 16.16 21.88
N SER A 834 -6.76 16.31 21.16
CA SER A 834 -6.64 17.31 20.07
C SER A 834 -7.58 16.99 18.89
N VAL A 835 -7.76 15.72 18.54
CA VAL A 835 -8.71 15.26 17.51
C VAL A 835 -10.14 15.57 17.95
N MET A 836 -10.51 15.28 19.19
CA MET A 836 -11.84 15.58 19.72
C MET A 836 -12.12 17.08 19.72
N LEU A 837 -11.17 17.88 20.19
CA LEU A 837 -11.27 19.35 20.20
C LEU A 837 -11.44 19.90 18.78
N MET A 838 -10.64 19.41 17.84
CA MET A 838 -10.72 19.79 16.43
C MET A 838 -12.10 19.44 15.86
N MET A 839 -12.61 18.23 16.10
CA MET A 839 -13.92 17.80 15.61
C MET A 839 -15.07 18.63 16.20
N VAL A 840 -15.03 18.95 17.49
CA VAL A 840 -16.03 19.80 18.13
C VAL A 840 -15.99 21.22 17.57
N THR A 841 -14.79 21.77 17.34
CA THR A 841 -14.61 23.10 16.73
C THR A 841 -15.16 23.11 15.29
N VAL A 842 -14.79 22.12 14.49
CA VAL A 842 -15.28 21.98 13.10
C VAL A 842 -16.80 21.84 13.06
N ALA A 843 -17.37 21.03 13.96
CA ALA A 843 -18.82 20.85 14.05
C ALA A 843 -19.54 22.16 14.48
N ALA A 844 -18.95 22.91 15.42
CA ALA A 844 -19.49 24.22 15.82
C ALA A 844 -19.50 25.19 14.63
N LEU A 845 -18.39 25.28 13.88
CA LEU A 845 -18.28 26.17 12.69
C LEU A 845 -19.26 25.73 11.58
N ALA A 846 -19.33 24.43 11.27
CA ALA A 846 -20.24 23.91 10.25
C ALA A 846 -21.72 24.14 10.62
N SER A 847 -22.05 24.12 11.91
CA SER A 847 -23.40 24.31 12.43
C SER A 847 -23.80 25.79 12.53
N LEU A 848 -22.83 26.71 12.60
CA LEU A 848 -23.08 28.14 12.81
C LEU A 848 -23.86 28.76 11.65
N ILE A 849 -23.48 28.45 10.39
CA ILE A 849 -24.11 29.06 9.22
C ILE A 849 -25.61 28.72 9.13
N PRO A 850 -26.05 27.43 9.24
CA PRO A 850 -27.46 27.10 9.23
C PRO A 850 -28.21 27.70 10.45
N ALA A 851 -27.58 27.72 11.63
CA ALA A 851 -28.18 28.26 12.85
C ALA A 851 -28.44 29.77 12.75
N VAL A 852 -27.49 30.53 12.21
CA VAL A 852 -27.64 31.98 11.96
C VAL A 852 -28.71 32.24 10.88
N ARG A 853 -28.76 31.42 9.82
CA ARG A 853 -29.84 31.53 8.83
C ARG A 853 -31.21 31.31 9.45
N ALA A 854 -31.35 30.32 10.33
CA ALA A 854 -32.57 30.07 11.08
C ALA A 854 -33.04 31.31 11.89
N ALA A 855 -32.10 31.99 12.56
CA ALA A 855 -32.40 33.19 13.39
C ALA A 855 -32.72 34.48 12.56
N ARG A 856 -32.44 34.46 11.23
CA ARG A 856 -32.70 35.59 10.32
C ARG A 856 -34.00 35.44 9.54
N VAL A 857 -34.81 34.43 9.78
CA VAL A 857 -36.09 34.19 9.13
C VAL A 857 -37.04 35.32 9.52
N ASP A 858 -37.70 35.93 8.50
CA ASP A 858 -38.70 36.98 8.73
C ASP A 858 -40.03 36.32 9.17
N PRO A 859 -40.49 36.60 10.41
CA PRO A 859 -41.76 36.02 10.92
C PRO A 859 -42.97 36.36 10.06
N MET A 860 -43.00 37.57 9.46
CA MET A 860 -44.12 38.05 8.67
C MET A 860 -44.24 37.33 7.31
N GLN A 861 -43.11 36.98 6.70
CA GLN A 861 -43.12 36.20 5.44
C GLN A 861 -43.60 34.75 5.66
N VAL A 862 -43.15 34.11 6.75
CA VAL A 862 -43.49 32.70 7.09
C VAL A 862 -44.96 32.56 7.47
N LEU A 863 -45.57 33.60 8.06
CA LEU A 863 -47.00 33.60 8.43
C LEU A 863 -47.91 33.99 7.27
N ARG A 864 -47.38 34.59 6.19
CA ARG A 864 -48.13 35.05 4.98
C ARG A 864 -48.16 34.01 3.86
N GLU A 865 -47.29 33.02 3.85
CA GLU A 865 -47.29 31.91 2.90
C GLU A 865 -48.37 30.87 3.26
N GLU A 866 -49.67 31.27 3.20
CA GLU A 866 -50.80 30.35 3.14
C GLU A 866 -51.17 30.00 1.70
#